data_82d6869b3bf7a8cf0058b93edf80d085
#
_entry.id   82d6869b3bf7a8cf0058b93edf80d085
#
_cell.length_a   1.000
_cell.length_b   1.000
_cell.length_c   1.000
_cell.angle_alpha   90.00
_cell.angle_beta   90.00
_cell.angle_gamma   90.00
#
_symmetry.space_group_name_H-M   'P 1'
#
loop_
_entity.id
_entity.type
_entity.pdbx_description
1 polymer ?
#
loop_
_entity_poly.entity_id
_entity_poly.type
_entity_poly.pdbx_seq_one_letter_code
_entity_poly.pdbx_strand_id
1 'polypeptide(L)'
;MASIEEKVEEHYKKILDELGIRHYGKTESINRTITDALRSADSKSGGSGNNYPDIQLLLENKTARRIPVMIEAKGLKNRLEKISKSGQIELITYYEKDSKRKDGTIQHHAGDANYSSIMNYAVNGAVHYANAILDSRGYTEVIAIGINGTQMNADGSVQDAECRAYYISEKNNRVPKHIPELDKGWSLLKADNLDRFFAMLDKMTLTEKELEDLRQRTETALETKIKSIHQSLYDNPKLRTALTTNEKLYLFCGLIMVGLTTKGVAPLDVNQFTGNDDQEDNDSTIIITRIRSFLKKKKCGDDKIRMILDLLQPVFKKETLWRPVNGESILKSLFKQVKQDIIPCLESNLHLDFTGKILNSLGDWVHIENDRENDVVLTPRYVTTLMAKLARTNMDSFVWDRAMGSAGFLVSAMDIMIKDAQAKIHDQKELEKKITNIKEHQLLGVEILGNIYILAVLNMILMGDGSSNIYNGDGHDYNNETGKFPATVFLLNPPYSADGKGFNFVQEALEKMTSGYACILIQENAGSGNGLPYTKKILEKNTLCASVHMSDIFCGKSSVQTAIYVFQVARPHEVDDMVIFIDFSNDGYARQNRKKSSQEVNLRDADHAAERYAEVEAIVLGKKPRTQYYTEENGLVIRDTVSLNGNDWTFAQHKVIDTMPTEEDFRKTVADYLAWKVSQAIKGDGGYGA
;
A
#
# COMPACT_ATOMS: atom_id res chain seq x y z
N MET A 1 35.72 -35.45 -5.05
CA MET A 1 35.54 -34.73 -6.32
C MET A 1 34.59 -33.58 -6.09
N ALA A 2 34.89 -32.42 -6.62
CA ALA A 2 33.97 -31.28 -6.54
C ALA A 2 32.63 -31.62 -7.21
N SER A 3 31.51 -31.18 -6.66
CA SER A 3 30.18 -31.38 -7.25
C SER A 3 30.07 -30.64 -8.60
N ILE A 4 29.12 -31.02 -9.45
CA ILE A 4 28.88 -30.33 -10.73
C ILE A 4 28.52 -28.85 -10.44
N GLU A 5 27.75 -28.59 -9.40
CA GLU A 5 27.37 -27.24 -8.96
C GLU A 5 28.60 -26.38 -8.62
N GLU A 6 29.58 -26.93 -7.86
CA GLU A 6 30.86 -26.25 -7.57
C GLU A 6 31.67 -25.95 -8.85
N LYS A 7 31.67 -26.87 -9.83
CA LYS A 7 32.35 -26.65 -11.10
C LYS A 7 31.66 -25.59 -11.96
N VAL A 8 30.32 -25.50 -11.94
CA VAL A 8 29.59 -24.42 -12.58
C VAL A 8 29.94 -23.09 -11.93
N GLU A 9 30.00 -23.03 -10.61
CA GLU A 9 30.43 -21.84 -9.86
C GLU A 9 31.86 -21.42 -10.26
N GLU A 10 32.84 -22.35 -10.29
CA GLU A 10 34.21 -22.09 -10.72
C GLU A 10 34.31 -21.58 -12.16
N HIS A 11 33.53 -22.17 -13.07
CA HIS A 11 33.48 -21.72 -14.48
C HIS A 11 33.09 -20.24 -14.59
N TYR A 12 32.04 -19.83 -13.88
CA TYR A 12 31.58 -18.44 -13.94
C TYR A 12 32.48 -17.48 -13.15
N LYS A 13 33.14 -17.92 -12.07
CA LYS A 13 34.19 -17.12 -11.40
C LYS A 13 35.36 -16.84 -12.33
N LYS A 14 35.80 -17.82 -13.11
CA LYS A 14 36.85 -17.63 -14.11
C LYS A 14 36.46 -16.60 -15.17
N ILE A 15 35.20 -16.59 -15.62
CA ILE A 15 34.69 -15.56 -16.53
C ILE A 15 34.77 -14.16 -15.88
N LEU A 16 34.40 -14.03 -14.60
CA LEU A 16 34.50 -12.77 -13.88
C LEU A 16 35.95 -12.30 -13.74
N ASP A 17 36.88 -13.21 -13.45
CA ASP A 17 38.32 -12.92 -13.38
C ASP A 17 38.87 -12.45 -14.73
N GLU A 18 38.53 -13.12 -15.84
CA GLU A 18 38.91 -12.75 -17.19
C GLU A 18 38.34 -11.37 -17.61
N LEU A 19 37.18 -11.00 -17.07
CA LEU A 19 36.56 -9.69 -17.26
C LEU A 19 37.10 -8.61 -16.32
N GLY A 20 37.94 -8.99 -15.34
CA GLY A 20 38.45 -8.06 -14.32
C GLY A 20 37.37 -7.57 -13.34
N ILE A 21 36.34 -8.37 -13.11
CA ILE A 21 35.22 -8.03 -12.22
C ILE A 21 35.46 -8.62 -10.84
N ARG A 22 35.53 -7.76 -9.84
CA ARG A 22 35.68 -8.19 -8.44
C ARG A 22 34.44 -8.95 -7.98
N HIS A 23 34.63 -10.16 -7.48
CA HIS A 23 33.57 -10.98 -6.94
C HIS A 23 33.91 -11.51 -5.54
N TYR A 24 32.90 -12.02 -4.83
CA TYR A 24 32.99 -12.53 -3.47
C TYR A 24 32.27 -13.89 -3.41
N GLY A 25 32.91 -14.85 -2.73
CA GLY A 25 32.35 -16.19 -2.53
C GLY A 25 31.39 -16.29 -1.34
N LYS A 26 30.90 -17.51 -1.09
CA LYS A 26 29.90 -17.82 -0.04
C LYS A 26 30.22 -17.28 1.35
N THR A 27 31.49 -17.33 1.77
CA THR A 27 31.93 -16.97 3.10
C THR A 27 32.47 -15.55 3.20
N GLU A 28 32.55 -14.83 2.08
CA GLU A 28 33.08 -13.50 2.00
C GLU A 28 31.96 -12.45 2.16
N SER A 29 32.31 -11.33 2.75
CA SER A 29 31.39 -10.22 2.99
C SER A 29 31.74 -9.03 2.11
N ILE A 30 30.80 -8.57 1.30
CA ILE A 30 30.96 -7.31 0.55
C ILE A 30 30.95 -6.12 1.53
N ASN A 31 29.91 -6.03 2.34
CA ASN A 31 29.74 -5.04 3.38
C ASN A 31 28.74 -5.53 4.44
N ARG A 32 28.66 -4.79 5.56
CA ARG A 32 27.81 -5.17 6.70
C ARG A 32 26.32 -5.21 6.33
N THR A 33 25.83 -4.28 5.51
CA THR A 33 24.43 -4.20 5.14
C THR A 33 23.97 -5.45 4.39
N ILE A 34 24.72 -5.86 3.36
CA ILE A 34 24.43 -7.08 2.60
C ILE A 34 24.53 -8.31 3.51
N THR A 35 25.56 -8.40 4.35
CA THR A 35 25.75 -9.52 5.26
C THR A 35 24.61 -9.64 6.27
N ASP A 36 24.20 -8.52 6.88
CA ASP A 36 23.09 -8.50 7.84
C ASP A 36 21.75 -8.81 7.18
N ALA A 37 21.53 -8.33 5.96
CA ALA A 37 20.35 -8.64 5.16
C ALA A 37 20.24 -10.15 4.89
N LEU A 38 21.29 -10.77 4.38
CA LEU A 38 21.32 -12.21 4.09
C LEU A 38 21.16 -13.08 5.34
N ARG A 39 21.74 -12.66 6.48
CA ARG A 39 21.59 -13.37 7.77
C ARG A 39 20.18 -13.27 8.34
N SER A 40 19.44 -12.21 8.02
CA SER A 40 18.10 -11.98 8.56
C SER A 40 16.97 -12.58 7.72
N ALA A 41 17.27 -13.01 6.51
CA ALA A 41 16.30 -13.68 5.65
C ALA A 41 16.11 -15.15 6.05
N ASP A 42 14.93 -15.70 5.74
CA ASP A 42 14.68 -17.14 5.93
C ASP A 42 15.69 -17.98 5.13
N SER A 43 16.12 -19.09 5.73
CA SER A 43 16.96 -20.04 5.01
C SER A 43 16.24 -20.63 3.81
N LYS A 44 16.95 -20.91 2.73
CA LYS A 44 16.39 -21.63 1.56
C LYS A 44 15.76 -22.99 1.91
N SER A 45 16.15 -23.60 3.01
CA SER A 45 15.60 -24.87 3.51
C SER A 45 14.55 -24.68 4.60
N GLY A 46 14.20 -23.43 4.94
CA GLY A 46 13.32 -23.08 6.04
C GLY A 46 14.05 -22.95 7.38
N GLY A 47 13.48 -22.15 8.27
CA GLY A 47 14.01 -21.88 9.60
C GLY A 47 15.07 -20.77 9.63
N SER A 48 15.64 -20.53 10.81
CA SER A 48 16.73 -19.56 11.01
C SER A 48 18.05 -20.17 10.57
N GLY A 49 18.65 -19.62 9.54
CA GLY A 49 19.97 -20.05 9.05
C GLY A 49 20.65 -18.97 8.25
N ASN A 50 21.96 -19.11 8.07
CA ASN A 50 22.70 -18.19 7.25
C ASN A 50 22.43 -18.48 5.76
N ASN A 51 22.12 -17.44 5.01
CA ASN A 51 22.00 -17.47 3.56
C ASN A 51 23.31 -17.01 2.93
N TYR A 52 23.81 -17.80 1.99
CA TYR A 52 25.03 -17.49 1.27
C TYR A 52 24.81 -17.70 -0.22
N PRO A 53 24.72 -16.64 -1.02
CA PRO A 53 24.79 -16.74 -2.46
C PRO A 53 26.13 -17.37 -2.88
N ASP A 54 26.16 -18.14 -3.95
CA ASP A 54 27.38 -18.79 -4.43
C ASP A 54 28.43 -17.75 -4.84
N ILE A 55 28.01 -16.69 -5.54
CA ILE A 55 28.84 -15.57 -5.94
C ILE A 55 28.09 -14.27 -5.68
N GLN A 56 28.81 -13.25 -5.21
CA GLN A 56 28.28 -11.92 -4.94
C GLN A 56 29.12 -10.87 -5.64
N LEU A 57 28.49 -9.84 -6.25
CA LEU A 57 29.17 -8.65 -6.78
C LEU A 57 28.56 -7.39 -6.19
N LEU A 58 29.33 -6.30 -6.22
CA LEU A 58 28.84 -4.96 -6.02
C LEU A 58 29.31 -4.10 -7.20
N LEU A 59 28.41 -3.77 -8.08
CA LEU A 59 28.70 -2.89 -9.22
C LEU A 59 28.60 -1.45 -8.76
N GLU A 60 29.61 -0.63 -9.11
CA GLU A 60 29.62 0.80 -8.81
C GLU A 60 30.04 1.57 -10.06
N ASN A 61 29.19 2.49 -10.53
CA ASN A 61 29.48 3.31 -11.69
C ASN A 61 30.17 4.64 -11.30
N LYS A 62 30.50 5.47 -12.28
CA LYS A 62 31.18 6.76 -12.07
C LYS A 62 30.38 7.77 -11.25
N THR A 63 29.05 7.62 -11.16
CA THR A 63 28.18 8.46 -10.33
C THR A 63 27.95 7.91 -8.91
N ALA A 64 28.76 6.91 -8.50
CA ALA A 64 28.66 6.22 -7.21
C ALA A 64 27.31 5.47 -6.98
N ARG A 65 26.55 5.20 -8.05
CA ARG A 65 25.38 4.32 -7.97
C ARG A 65 25.87 2.89 -7.78
N ARG A 66 25.31 2.19 -6.80
CA ARG A 66 25.71 0.84 -6.39
C ARG A 66 24.58 -0.14 -6.56
N ILE A 67 24.84 -1.21 -7.30
CA ILE A 67 23.86 -2.30 -7.50
C ILE A 67 24.52 -3.62 -7.07
N PRO A 68 24.00 -4.29 -6.00
CA PRO A 68 24.40 -5.65 -5.66
C PRO A 68 23.96 -6.64 -6.71
N VAL A 69 24.78 -7.68 -6.93
CA VAL A 69 24.42 -8.82 -7.80
C VAL A 69 24.55 -10.10 -6.98
N MET A 70 23.45 -10.87 -6.93
CA MET A 70 23.39 -12.15 -6.25
C MET A 70 23.32 -13.27 -7.27
N ILE A 71 24.24 -14.21 -7.22
CA ILE A 71 24.37 -15.31 -8.18
C ILE A 71 24.24 -16.63 -7.45
N GLU A 72 23.37 -17.49 -7.95
CA GLU A 72 23.16 -18.85 -7.45
C GLU A 72 23.41 -19.86 -8.56
N ALA A 73 24.15 -20.93 -8.23
CA ALA A 73 24.51 -22.01 -9.14
C ALA A 73 23.67 -23.26 -8.90
N LYS A 74 23.41 -24.03 -9.97
CA LYS A 74 22.88 -25.38 -9.90
C LYS A 74 23.63 -26.28 -10.91
N GLY A 75 23.65 -27.58 -10.58
CA GLY A 75 24.36 -28.60 -11.37
C GLY A 75 23.44 -29.71 -11.88
N LEU A 76 22.17 -29.44 -12.11
CA LEU A 76 21.17 -30.43 -12.50
C LEU A 76 20.30 -29.97 -13.68
N LYS A 77 19.88 -30.91 -14.52
CA LYS A 77 19.03 -30.60 -15.67
C LYS A 77 17.72 -29.94 -15.28
N ASN A 78 17.33 -28.89 -16.03
CA ASN A 78 16.10 -28.14 -15.82
C ASN A 78 16.02 -27.48 -14.44
N ARG A 79 17.15 -26.96 -13.91
CA ARG A 79 17.21 -26.28 -12.60
C ARG A 79 17.61 -24.80 -12.68
N LEU A 80 17.50 -24.21 -13.88
CA LEU A 80 17.78 -22.78 -14.04
C LEU A 80 16.71 -21.93 -13.37
N GLU A 81 15.45 -22.09 -13.79
CA GLU A 81 14.35 -21.30 -13.23
C GLU A 81 13.03 -22.08 -13.15
N LYS A 82 12.18 -21.69 -12.21
CA LYS A 82 10.80 -22.15 -12.10
C LYS A 82 9.86 -20.97 -12.10
N ILE A 83 8.94 -20.96 -13.05
CA ILE A 83 7.93 -19.93 -13.23
C ILE A 83 6.58 -20.44 -12.75
N SER A 84 5.85 -19.64 -12.00
CA SER A 84 4.50 -19.93 -11.51
C SER A 84 3.47 -19.90 -12.65
N LYS A 85 2.26 -20.38 -12.38
CA LYS A 85 1.14 -20.31 -13.34
C LYS A 85 0.77 -18.87 -13.74
N SER A 86 1.12 -17.89 -12.92
CA SER A 86 0.92 -16.46 -13.20
C SER A 86 2.04 -15.84 -14.05
N GLY A 87 3.05 -16.61 -14.46
CA GLY A 87 4.18 -16.12 -15.26
C GLY A 87 5.27 -15.41 -14.46
N GLN A 88 5.25 -15.50 -13.14
CA GLN A 88 6.27 -14.90 -12.26
C GLN A 88 7.24 -15.94 -11.72
N ILE A 89 8.45 -15.50 -11.32
CA ILE A 89 9.41 -16.37 -10.62
C ILE A 89 8.76 -16.90 -9.35
N GLU A 90 8.67 -18.23 -9.23
CA GLU A 90 8.06 -18.87 -8.07
C GLU A 90 9.03 -18.84 -6.88
N LEU A 91 8.64 -18.21 -5.79
CA LEU A 91 9.42 -18.15 -4.56
C LEU A 91 8.92 -19.20 -3.55
N ILE A 92 8.65 -18.77 -2.32
CA ILE A 92 8.09 -19.64 -1.29
C ILE A 92 6.61 -19.87 -1.61
N THR A 93 6.20 -21.12 -1.70
CA THR A 93 4.79 -21.52 -1.84
C THR A 93 4.34 -22.24 -0.57
N TYR A 94 3.10 -22.71 -0.55
CA TYR A 94 2.56 -23.47 0.57
C TYR A 94 2.01 -24.79 0.10
N TYR A 95 2.15 -25.85 0.93
CA TYR A 95 1.58 -27.14 0.61
C TYR A 95 0.04 -27.09 0.67
N GLU A 96 -0.62 -27.41 -0.44
CA GLU A 96 -2.10 -27.44 -0.51
C GLU A 96 -2.69 -28.63 0.28
N LYS A 97 -1.91 -29.72 0.41
CA LYS A 97 -2.31 -30.98 1.06
C LYS A 97 -1.13 -31.55 1.84
N ASP A 98 -1.44 -32.39 2.83
CA ASP A 98 -0.42 -33.13 3.54
C ASP A 98 0.42 -33.96 2.57
N SER A 99 1.73 -33.81 2.64
CA SER A 99 2.69 -34.65 1.93
C SER A 99 3.17 -35.78 2.85
N LYS A 100 3.24 -37.02 2.32
CA LYS A 100 3.62 -38.19 3.11
C LYS A 100 4.96 -38.74 2.64
N ARG A 101 5.77 -39.23 3.57
CA ARG A 101 6.96 -40.05 3.28
C ARG A 101 6.57 -41.41 2.74
N LYS A 102 7.55 -42.13 2.21
CA LYS A 102 7.32 -43.50 1.71
C LYS A 102 6.81 -44.49 2.78
N ASP A 103 7.09 -44.20 4.04
CA ASP A 103 6.63 -44.99 5.19
C ASP A 103 5.22 -44.61 5.69
N GLY A 104 4.55 -43.66 5.01
CA GLY A 104 3.21 -43.21 5.34
C GLY A 104 3.15 -42.07 6.38
N THR A 105 4.26 -41.71 7.02
CA THR A 105 4.33 -40.58 7.95
C THR A 105 4.17 -39.25 7.21
N ILE A 106 3.50 -38.28 7.84
CA ILE A 106 3.35 -36.93 7.26
C ILE A 106 4.71 -36.25 7.31
N GLN A 107 5.17 -35.75 6.15
CA GLN A 107 6.40 -34.99 6.02
C GLN A 107 6.15 -33.49 6.12
N HIS A 108 5.10 -33.01 5.47
CA HIS A 108 4.65 -31.63 5.52
C HIS A 108 3.12 -31.59 5.59
N HIS A 109 2.59 -30.70 6.40
CA HIS A 109 1.16 -30.49 6.48
C HIS A 109 0.67 -29.48 5.44
N ALA A 110 -0.60 -29.53 5.13
CA ALA A 110 -1.25 -28.46 4.37
C ALA A 110 -1.05 -27.12 5.11
N GLY A 111 -0.58 -26.10 4.38
CA GLY A 111 -0.26 -24.79 4.95
C GLY A 111 1.21 -24.60 5.37
N ASP A 112 2.02 -25.66 5.40
CA ASP A 112 3.47 -25.49 5.61
C ASP A 112 4.13 -24.74 4.45
N ALA A 113 5.13 -23.93 4.75
CA ALA A 113 5.92 -23.26 3.75
C ALA A 113 6.73 -24.27 2.92
N ASN A 114 6.67 -24.11 1.62
CA ASN A 114 7.39 -24.95 0.64
C ASN A 114 8.52 -24.12 0.01
N TYR A 115 9.73 -24.42 0.45
CA TYR A 115 10.96 -23.75 -0.01
C TYR A 115 11.58 -24.44 -1.26
N SER A 116 10.92 -25.45 -1.83
CA SER A 116 11.49 -26.26 -2.91
C SER A 116 11.90 -25.46 -4.15
N SER A 117 11.18 -24.39 -4.47
CA SER A 117 11.49 -23.56 -5.63
C SER A 117 12.77 -22.76 -5.44
N ILE A 118 12.91 -22.06 -4.32
CA ILE A 118 14.12 -21.27 -4.00
C ILE A 118 15.34 -22.15 -3.70
N MET A 119 15.12 -23.38 -3.25
CA MET A 119 16.21 -24.34 -2.98
C MET A 119 16.73 -25.02 -4.25
N ASN A 120 15.83 -25.39 -5.16
CA ASN A 120 16.17 -26.28 -6.26
C ASN A 120 16.44 -25.56 -7.60
N TYR A 121 16.12 -24.27 -7.72
CA TYR A 121 16.29 -23.51 -8.96
C TYR A 121 17.20 -22.31 -8.74
N ALA A 122 18.14 -22.11 -9.66
CA ALA A 122 19.19 -21.09 -9.54
C ALA A 122 18.60 -19.67 -9.48
N VAL A 123 17.79 -19.28 -10.46
CA VAL A 123 17.16 -17.96 -10.50
C VAL A 123 16.31 -17.71 -9.26
N ASN A 124 15.51 -18.70 -8.84
CA ASN A 124 14.58 -18.56 -7.71
C ASN A 124 15.34 -18.33 -6.40
N GLY A 125 16.47 -19.02 -6.20
CA GLY A 125 17.39 -18.78 -5.08
C GLY A 125 18.04 -17.40 -5.13
N ALA A 126 18.52 -16.96 -6.30
CA ALA A 126 19.11 -15.64 -6.48
C ALA A 126 18.10 -14.51 -6.23
N VAL A 127 16.85 -14.65 -6.69
CA VAL A 127 15.77 -13.71 -6.45
C VAL A 127 15.39 -13.66 -4.96
N HIS A 128 15.40 -14.78 -4.25
CA HIS A 128 15.21 -14.83 -2.82
C HIS A 128 16.24 -13.97 -2.07
N TYR A 129 17.52 -14.09 -2.42
CA TYR A 129 18.57 -13.23 -1.85
C TYR A 129 18.43 -11.77 -2.22
N ALA A 130 18.07 -11.48 -3.47
CA ALA A 130 17.82 -10.11 -3.91
C ALA A 130 16.72 -9.42 -3.09
N ASN A 131 15.61 -10.13 -2.83
CA ASN A 131 14.55 -9.63 -1.97
C ASN A 131 15.02 -9.40 -0.53
N ALA A 132 15.84 -10.30 0.03
CA ALA A 132 16.42 -10.12 1.35
C ALA A 132 17.25 -8.82 1.47
N ILE A 133 18.02 -8.49 0.42
CA ILE A 133 18.79 -7.25 0.36
C ILE A 133 17.85 -6.03 0.28
N LEU A 134 16.81 -6.08 -0.54
CA LEU A 134 15.83 -5.01 -0.63
C LEU A 134 15.05 -4.82 0.69
N ASP A 135 14.79 -5.90 1.42
CA ASP A 135 14.14 -5.86 2.74
C ASP A 135 14.99 -5.11 3.79
N SER A 136 16.30 -5.13 3.65
CA SER A 136 17.19 -4.35 4.51
C SER A 136 17.04 -2.83 4.31
N ARG A 137 16.44 -2.44 3.16
CA ARG A 137 16.29 -1.05 2.69
C ARG A 137 17.61 -0.31 2.50
N GLY A 138 18.67 -1.03 2.54
CA GLY A 138 19.99 -0.49 2.29
C GLY A 138 20.29 -0.32 0.80
N TYR A 139 19.56 -1.03 -0.04
CA TYR A 139 19.60 -0.92 -1.49
C TYR A 139 18.19 -0.85 -2.03
N THR A 140 18.01 -0.11 -3.12
CA THR A 140 16.72 0.05 -3.81
C THR A 140 16.61 -0.79 -5.07
N GLU A 141 17.70 -1.47 -5.43
CA GLU A 141 17.81 -2.26 -6.65
C GLU A 141 18.87 -3.35 -6.50
N VAL A 142 18.64 -4.49 -7.09
CA VAL A 142 19.51 -5.67 -7.05
C VAL A 142 19.38 -6.43 -8.37
N ILE A 143 20.45 -7.08 -8.82
CA ILE A 143 20.42 -8.02 -9.94
C ILE A 143 20.51 -9.42 -9.37
N ALA A 144 19.60 -10.31 -9.78
CA ALA A 144 19.63 -11.73 -9.47
C ALA A 144 20.03 -12.54 -10.71
N ILE A 145 21.03 -13.38 -10.60
CA ILE A 145 21.50 -14.22 -11.70
C ILE A 145 21.46 -15.69 -11.29
N GLY A 146 20.75 -16.51 -12.06
CA GLY A 146 20.83 -17.95 -11.95
C GLY A 146 21.79 -18.49 -12.99
N ILE A 147 22.67 -19.41 -12.59
CA ILE A 147 23.59 -20.13 -13.47
C ILE A 147 23.41 -21.64 -13.29
N ASN A 148 23.47 -22.38 -14.40
CA ASN A 148 23.27 -23.81 -14.36
C ASN A 148 24.14 -24.51 -15.43
N GLY A 149 24.43 -25.81 -15.23
CA GLY A 149 25.12 -26.65 -16.19
C GLY A 149 25.19 -28.08 -15.67
N THR A 150 25.17 -29.06 -16.57
CA THR A 150 25.11 -30.48 -16.20
C THR A 150 26.25 -31.33 -16.78
N GLN A 151 26.95 -30.79 -17.77
CA GLN A 151 28.02 -31.52 -18.48
C GLN A 151 29.32 -30.71 -18.46
N MET A 152 30.44 -31.46 -18.34
CA MET A 152 31.78 -30.87 -18.30
C MET A 152 32.57 -31.36 -19.51
N ASN A 153 33.30 -30.43 -20.11
CA ASN A 153 34.32 -30.75 -21.10
C ASN A 153 35.59 -31.32 -20.43
N ALA A 154 36.47 -31.92 -21.23
CA ALA A 154 37.72 -32.46 -20.75
C ALA A 154 38.69 -31.40 -20.16
N ASP A 155 38.55 -30.15 -20.61
CA ASP A 155 39.30 -28.98 -20.12
C ASP A 155 38.73 -28.36 -18.82
N GLY A 156 37.64 -28.92 -18.28
CA GLY A 156 36.97 -28.42 -17.08
C GLY A 156 35.99 -27.29 -17.30
N SER A 157 35.76 -26.86 -18.55
CA SER A 157 34.68 -25.94 -18.89
C SER A 157 33.31 -26.62 -18.84
N VAL A 158 32.25 -25.85 -18.59
CA VAL A 158 30.85 -26.33 -18.59
C VAL A 158 30.34 -26.36 -20.04
N GLN A 159 29.95 -27.51 -20.54
CA GLN A 159 29.54 -27.69 -21.94
C GLN A 159 28.16 -27.05 -22.20
N ASP A 160 27.23 -27.22 -21.28
CA ASP A 160 25.83 -26.80 -21.35
C ASP A 160 25.53 -25.66 -20.38
N ALA A 161 26.49 -24.71 -20.25
CA ALA A 161 26.32 -23.56 -19.37
C ALA A 161 25.13 -22.68 -19.82
N GLU A 162 24.22 -22.45 -18.92
CA GLU A 162 23.08 -21.57 -19.10
C GLU A 162 23.01 -20.54 -17.97
N CYS A 163 22.58 -19.34 -18.32
CA CYS A 163 22.47 -18.22 -17.41
C CYS A 163 21.16 -17.49 -17.64
N ARG A 164 20.58 -16.98 -16.59
CA ARG A 164 19.42 -16.09 -16.65
C ARG A 164 19.51 -15.01 -15.60
N ALA A 165 19.35 -13.74 -16.02
CA ALA A 165 19.51 -12.59 -15.16
C ALA A 165 18.22 -11.77 -15.06
N TYR A 166 17.96 -11.25 -13.87
CA TYR A 166 16.78 -10.42 -13.59
C TYR A 166 17.18 -9.17 -12.82
N TYR A 167 16.62 -8.04 -13.22
CA TYR A 167 16.67 -6.77 -12.49
C TYR A 167 15.47 -6.66 -11.57
N ILE A 168 15.71 -6.34 -10.30
CA ILE A 168 14.70 -6.24 -9.25
C ILE A 168 14.90 -4.90 -8.56
N SER A 169 13.87 -4.06 -8.51
CA SER A 169 13.97 -2.73 -7.90
C SER A 169 12.69 -2.34 -7.18
N GLU A 170 12.82 -1.45 -6.19
CA GLU A 170 11.68 -0.84 -5.52
C GLU A 170 10.79 -0.06 -6.50
N LYS A 171 11.36 0.54 -7.54
CA LYS A 171 10.62 1.24 -8.60
C LYS A 171 9.68 0.31 -9.38
N ASN A 172 10.03 -0.97 -9.48
CA ASN A 172 9.22 -2.01 -10.13
C ASN A 172 8.37 -2.81 -9.13
N ASN A 173 8.19 -2.35 -7.92
CA ASN A 173 7.58 -3.11 -6.83
C ASN A 173 8.18 -4.53 -6.69
N ARG A 174 9.49 -4.63 -6.92
CA ARG A 174 10.29 -5.86 -6.86
C ARG A 174 9.86 -6.96 -7.85
N VAL A 175 9.10 -6.61 -8.89
CA VAL A 175 8.80 -7.55 -9.98
C VAL A 175 10.07 -7.79 -10.79
N PRO A 176 10.58 -9.04 -10.86
CA PRO A 176 11.79 -9.34 -11.61
C PRO A 176 11.61 -9.04 -13.10
N LYS A 177 12.51 -8.25 -13.67
CA LYS A 177 12.56 -7.95 -15.11
C LYS A 177 13.76 -8.66 -15.73
N HIS A 178 13.52 -9.53 -16.68
CA HIS A 178 14.55 -10.29 -17.37
C HIS A 178 15.53 -9.38 -18.12
N ILE A 179 16.84 -9.67 -18.01
CA ILE A 179 17.94 -8.96 -18.68
C ILE A 179 18.56 -9.89 -19.74
N PRO A 180 18.01 -9.95 -20.95
CA PRO A 180 18.44 -10.91 -21.98
C PRO A 180 19.92 -10.72 -22.40
N GLU A 181 20.46 -9.52 -22.25
CA GLU A 181 21.84 -9.20 -22.56
C GLU A 181 22.84 -9.96 -21.70
N LEU A 182 22.51 -10.18 -20.41
CA LEU A 182 23.36 -10.91 -19.48
C LEU A 182 23.28 -12.43 -19.66
N ASP A 183 22.23 -12.93 -20.28
CA ASP A 183 22.13 -14.36 -20.62
C ASP A 183 23.21 -14.80 -21.66
N LYS A 184 23.68 -13.84 -22.45
CA LYS A 184 24.65 -14.05 -23.52
C LYS A 184 26.10 -13.82 -23.10
N GLY A 185 26.32 -13.19 -21.98
CA GLY A 185 27.64 -12.89 -21.43
C GLY A 185 27.68 -11.63 -20.57
N TRP A 186 28.71 -11.54 -19.77
CA TRP A 186 28.77 -10.55 -18.66
C TRP A 186 29.68 -9.35 -18.95
N SER A 187 30.02 -9.09 -20.21
CA SER A 187 30.85 -7.92 -20.59
C SER A 187 30.25 -6.57 -20.20
N LEU A 188 28.91 -6.47 -20.07
CA LEU A 188 28.22 -5.28 -19.60
C LEU A 188 28.51 -4.94 -18.13
N LEU A 189 28.94 -5.91 -17.34
CA LEU A 189 29.27 -5.73 -15.93
C LEU A 189 30.68 -5.15 -15.71
N LYS A 190 31.49 -4.97 -16.78
CA LYS A 190 32.79 -4.28 -16.69
C LYS A 190 32.64 -2.82 -16.30
N ALA A 191 33.57 -2.31 -15.52
CA ALA A 191 33.57 -0.94 -15.01
C ALA A 191 33.32 0.12 -16.12
N ASP A 192 33.94 -0.06 -17.29
CA ASP A 192 33.80 0.87 -18.43
C ASP A 192 32.40 0.86 -19.07
N ASN A 193 31.62 -0.18 -18.85
CA ASN A 193 30.30 -0.37 -19.43
C ASN A 193 29.16 -0.06 -18.42
N LEU A 194 29.46 0.13 -17.14
CA LEU A 194 28.44 0.27 -16.10
C LEU A 194 27.51 1.45 -16.30
N ASP A 195 28.01 2.60 -16.74
CA ASP A 195 27.12 3.76 -16.98
C ASP A 195 26.08 3.48 -18.07
N ARG A 196 26.51 2.79 -19.16
CA ARG A 196 25.62 2.35 -20.24
C ARG A 196 24.65 1.27 -19.75
N PHE A 197 25.14 0.31 -18.97
CA PHE A 197 24.33 -0.76 -18.42
C PHE A 197 23.27 -0.24 -17.47
N PHE A 198 23.63 0.68 -16.56
CA PHE A 198 22.67 1.27 -15.63
C PHE A 198 21.61 2.13 -16.34
N ALA A 199 21.99 2.87 -17.38
CA ALA A 199 21.03 3.58 -18.22
C ALA A 199 20.06 2.63 -18.96
N MET A 200 20.51 1.41 -19.28
CA MET A 200 19.64 0.38 -19.84
C MET A 200 18.65 -0.13 -18.77
N LEU A 201 19.11 -0.40 -17.53
CA LEU A 201 18.24 -0.81 -16.43
C LEU A 201 17.16 0.23 -16.13
N ASP A 202 17.47 1.53 -16.22
CA ASP A 202 16.49 2.59 -16.01
C ASP A 202 15.32 2.53 -17.01
N LYS A 203 15.54 2.00 -18.22
CA LYS A 203 14.50 1.79 -19.23
C LYS A 203 13.67 0.53 -19.00
N MET A 204 14.11 -0.36 -18.11
CA MET A 204 13.41 -1.60 -17.79
C MET A 204 12.39 -1.44 -16.66
N THR A 205 12.21 -0.24 -16.13
CA THR A 205 11.20 0.01 -15.11
C THR A 205 9.81 -0.21 -15.68
N LEU A 206 8.92 -0.82 -14.88
CA LEU A 206 7.50 -0.90 -15.22
C LEU A 206 6.93 0.52 -15.34
N THR A 207 6.08 0.72 -16.31
CA THR A 207 5.29 1.95 -16.39
C THR A 207 4.34 2.01 -15.19
N GLU A 208 3.96 3.21 -14.76
CA GLU A 208 2.96 3.38 -13.68
C GLU A 208 1.66 2.64 -13.98
N LYS A 209 1.28 2.55 -15.26
CA LYS A 209 0.11 1.79 -15.72
C LYS A 209 0.27 0.28 -15.49
N GLU A 210 1.41 -0.31 -15.88
CA GLU A 210 1.66 -1.75 -15.66
C GLU A 210 1.70 -2.09 -14.17
N LEU A 211 2.24 -1.21 -13.32
CA LEU A 211 2.25 -1.36 -11.88
C LEU A 211 0.83 -1.31 -11.30
N GLU A 212 0.01 -0.38 -11.78
CA GLU A 212 -1.36 -0.24 -11.34
C GLU A 212 -2.23 -1.43 -11.77
N ASP A 213 -2.08 -1.92 -13.01
CA ASP A 213 -2.78 -3.12 -13.50
C ASP A 213 -2.40 -4.36 -12.66
N LEU A 214 -1.12 -4.51 -12.31
CA LEU A 214 -0.66 -5.61 -11.47
C LEU A 214 -1.23 -5.51 -10.05
N ARG A 215 -1.24 -4.30 -9.49
CA ARG A 215 -1.81 -4.01 -8.18
C ARG A 215 -3.29 -4.35 -8.14
N GLN A 216 -4.06 -3.87 -9.10
CA GLN A 216 -5.51 -4.13 -9.20
C GLN A 216 -5.82 -5.62 -9.30
N ARG A 217 -5.08 -6.38 -10.11
CA ARG A 217 -5.26 -7.85 -10.21
C ARG A 217 -5.00 -8.55 -8.88
N THR A 218 -3.94 -8.17 -8.18
CA THR A 218 -3.60 -8.77 -6.88
C THR A 218 -4.62 -8.40 -5.81
N GLU A 219 -5.09 -7.15 -5.82
CA GLU A 219 -6.13 -6.68 -4.91
C GLU A 219 -7.47 -7.40 -5.14
N THR A 220 -7.86 -7.62 -6.39
CA THR A 220 -9.09 -8.38 -6.73
C THR A 220 -8.98 -9.83 -6.26
N ALA A 221 -7.82 -10.46 -6.44
CA ALA A 221 -7.57 -11.81 -5.93
C ALA A 221 -7.65 -11.86 -4.40
N LEU A 222 -7.04 -10.89 -3.72
CA LEU A 222 -7.06 -10.76 -2.26
C LEU A 222 -8.50 -10.59 -1.75
N GLU A 223 -9.28 -9.71 -2.36
CA GLU A 223 -10.70 -9.48 -1.99
C GLU A 223 -11.54 -10.75 -2.11
N THR A 224 -11.36 -11.50 -3.20
CA THR A 224 -12.06 -12.78 -3.40
C THR A 224 -11.73 -13.79 -2.30
N LYS A 225 -10.46 -13.88 -1.91
CA LYS A 225 -10.00 -14.78 -0.85
C LYS A 225 -10.50 -14.35 0.54
N ILE A 226 -10.52 -13.06 0.83
CA ILE A 226 -11.10 -12.52 2.07
C ILE A 226 -12.60 -12.88 2.15
N LYS A 227 -13.35 -12.70 1.06
CA LYS A 227 -14.78 -13.07 0.99
C LYS A 227 -14.99 -14.56 1.25
N SER A 228 -14.12 -15.43 0.71
CA SER A 228 -14.20 -16.87 0.93
C SER A 228 -13.98 -17.25 2.41
N ILE A 229 -12.98 -16.67 3.06
CA ILE A 229 -12.73 -16.91 4.49
C ILE A 229 -13.92 -16.44 5.32
N HIS A 230 -14.49 -15.30 4.99
CA HIS A 230 -15.70 -14.82 5.63
C HIS A 230 -16.86 -15.77 5.47
N GLN A 231 -17.16 -16.18 4.28
CA GLN A 231 -18.26 -17.08 4.03
C GLN A 231 -18.09 -18.35 4.89
N SER A 232 -16.86 -18.85 5.04
CA SER A 232 -16.57 -19.99 5.91
C SER A 232 -16.85 -19.72 7.40
N LEU A 233 -16.61 -18.49 7.87
CA LEU A 233 -16.96 -18.06 9.22
C LEU A 233 -18.47 -17.91 9.43
N TYR A 234 -19.16 -17.44 8.41
CA TYR A 234 -20.63 -17.26 8.45
C TYR A 234 -21.38 -18.59 8.37
N ASP A 235 -20.90 -19.52 7.53
CA ASP A 235 -21.49 -20.84 7.35
C ASP A 235 -21.31 -21.76 8.56
N ASN A 236 -20.36 -21.43 9.45
CA ASN A 236 -20.19 -22.14 10.72
C ASN A 236 -21.20 -21.61 11.77
N PRO A 237 -22.25 -22.40 12.13
CA PRO A 237 -23.31 -21.93 13.05
C PRO A 237 -22.77 -21.50 14.42
N LYS A 238 -21.69 -22.15 14.91
CA LYS A 238 -21.07 -21.84 16.20
C LYS A 238 -20.38 -20.48 16.16
N LEU A 239 -19.70 -20.14 15.06
CA LEU A 239 -18.99 -18.88 14.92
C LEU A 239 -19.91 -17.70 14.60
N ARG A 240 -20.99 -17.96 13.86
CA ARG A 240 -21.98 -16.94 13.53
C ARG A 240 -22.62 -16.31 14.76
N THR A 241 -22.86 -17.12 15.81
CA THR A 241 -23.47 -16.67 17.08
C THR A 241 -22.45 -16.27 18.15
N ALA A 242 -21.23 -16.83 18.10
CA ALA A 242 -20.20 -16.60 19.11
C ALA A 242 -19.38 -15.31 18.87
N LEU A 243 -19.34 -14.79 17.64
CA LEU A 243 -18.53 -13.65 17.27
C LEU A 243 -19.38 -12.51 16.70
N THR A 244 -19.23 -11.33 17.31
CA THR A 244 -19.70 -10.08 16.71
C THR A 244 -18.88 -9.75 15.45
N THR A 245 -19.37 -8.80 14.67
CA THR A 245 -18.67 -8.34 13.46
C THR A 245 -17.27 -7.80 13.76
N ASN A 246 -17.15 -6.94 14.77
CA ASN A 246 -15.85 -6.40 15.20
C ASN A 246 -14.90 -7.51 15.68
N GLU A 247 -15.40 -8.51 16.39
CA GLU A 247 -14.58 -9.63 16.83
C GLU A 247 -14.07 -10.50 15.69
N LYS A 248 -14.85 -10.67 14.61
CA LYS A 248 -14.36 -11.35 13.40
C LYS A 248 -13.21 -10.58 12.75
N LEU A 249 -13.28 -9.25 12.74
CA LEU A 249 -12.20 -8.39 12.26
C LEU A 249 -10.95 -8.54 13.13
N TYR A 250 -11.10 -8.47 14.45
CA TYR A 250 -9.99 -8.65 15.40
C TYR A 250 -9.32 -10.02 15.23
N LEU A 251 -10.12 -11.06 15.10
CA LEU A 251 -9.66 -12.43 14.84
C LEU A 251 -8.81 -12.47 13.55
N PHE A 252 -9.34 -11.91 12.46
CA PHE A 252 -8.66 -11.89 11.17
C PHE A 252 -7.35 -11.10 11.19
N CYS A 253 -7.36 -9.90 11.76
CA CYS A 253 -6.15 -9.08 11.90
C CYS A 253 -5.08 -9.75 12.76
N GLY A 254 -5.47 -10.38 13.87
CA GLY A 254 -4.55 -11.10 14.75
C GLY A 254 -3.92 -12.32 14.06
N LEU A 255 -4.71 -13.09 13.29
CA LEU A 255 -4.18 -14.21 12.50
C LEU A 255 -3.21 -13.77 11.41
N ILE A 256 -3.45 -12.63 10.77
CA ILE A 256 -2.51 -12.04 9.81
C ILE A 256 -1.20 -11.65 10.51
N MET A 257 -1.27 -10.95 11.66
CA MET A 257 -0.07 -10.52 12.39
C MET A 257 0.86 -11.70 12.74
N VAL A 258 0.32 -12.84 13.12
CA VAL A 258 1.13 -14.02 13.48
C VAL A 258 1.62 -14.80 12.26
N GLY A 259 0.97 -14.64 11.11
CA GLY A 259 1.34 -15.28 9.84
C GLY A 259 2.40 -14.53 9.04
N LEU A 260 2.55 -13.21 9.27
CA LEU A 260 3.50 -12.37 8.54
C LEU A 260 4.95 -12.66 8.93
N THR A 261 5.83 -12.68 7.92
CA THR A 261 7.28 -12.75 8.11
C THR A 261 7.80 -11.44 8.68
N THR A 262 8.58 -11.53 9.75
CA THR A 262 9.20 -10.35 10.39
C THR A 262 10.62 -10.66 10.82
N LYS A 263 11.54 -9.75 10.56
CA LYS A 263 12.95 -9.87 10.96
C LYS A 263 13.07 -10.24 12.45
N GLY A 264 13.61 -11.42 12.73
CA GLY A 264 13.84 -11.91 14.09
C GLY A 264 12.63 -12.53 14.80
N VAL A 265 11.53 -12.74 14.12
CA VAL A 265 10.40 -13.60 14.54
C VAL A 265 9.97 -14.43 13.35
N ALA A 266 10.16 -15.74 13.41
CA ALA A 266 9.58 -16.63 12.41
C ALA A 266 8.04 -16.53 12.45
N PRO A 267 7.36 -16.54 11.30
CA PRO A 267 5.90 -16.61 11.28
C PRO A 267 5.42 -17.85 12.06
N LEU A 268 4.21 -17.79 12.61
CA LEU A 268 3.62 -18.96 13.27
C LEU A 268 3.49 -20.08 12.24
N ASP A 269 3.91 -21.29 12.63
CA ASP A 269 3.73 -22.49 11.83
C ASP A 269 2.46 -23.23 12.26
N VAL A 270 1.75 -23.83 11.31
CA VAL A 270 0.53 -24.60 11.58
C VAL A 270 0.79 -25.77 12.53
N ASN A 271 2.00 -26.34 12.50
CA ASN A 271 2.41 -27.45 13.37
C ASN A 271 2.65 -27.04 14.82
N GLN A 272 2.73 -25.75 15.12
CA GLN A 272 2.88 -25.23 16.48
C GLN A 272 1.55 -25.19 17.23
N PHE A 273 0.43 -25.39 16.54
CA PHE A 273 -0.88 -25.53 17.18
C PHE A 273 -1.00 -26.92 17.82
N THR A 274 -1.15 -26.95 19.14
CA THR A 274 -1.15 -28.19 19.91
C THR A 274 -2.50 -28.89 19.95
N GLY A 275 -3.57 -28.09 19.79
CA GLY A 275 -4.94 -28.60 19.97
C GLY A 275 -5.20 -29.09 21.40
N ASN A 276 -4.48 -28.56 22.39
CA ASN A 276 -4.69 -28.88 23.79
C ASN A 276 -6.02 -28.30 24.30
N ASP A 277 -6.73 -29.05 25.13
CA ASP A 277 -7.95 -28.61 25.81
C ASP A 277 -7.63 -28.10 27.25
N ASP A 278 -6.52 -27.42 27.42
CA ASP A 278 -6.08 -26.79 28.66
C ASP A 278 -6.32 -25.28 28.60
N GLN A 279 -6.75 -24.66 29.68
CA GLN A 279 -7.06 -23.24 29.73
C GLN A 279 -5.82 -22.34 29.62
N GLU A 280 -4.67 -22.82 30.07
CA GLU A 280 -3.42 -22.04 30.11
C GLU A 280 -2.48 -22.39 28.93
N ASP A 281 -2.56 -23.64 28.43
CA ASP A 281 -1.71 -24.13 27.31
C ASP A 281 -2.59 -24.61 26.14
N ASN A 282 -3.06 -23.67 25.35
CA ASN A 282 -3.92 -23.92 24.18
C ASN A 282 -3.51 -23.02 22.98
N ASP A 283 -4.16 -23.26 21.87
CA ASP A 283 -3.89 -22.54 20.62
C ASP A 283 -4.09 -21.01 20.73
N SER A 284 -5.00 -20.55 21.62
CA SER A 284 -5.18 -19.12 21.90
C SER A 284 -3.95 -18.50 22.55
N THR A 285 -3.38 -19.18 23.54
CA THR A 285 -2.17 -18.72 24.25
C THR A 285 -0.97 -18.64 23.30
N ILE A 286 -0.84 -19.60 22.38
CA ILE A 286 0.18 -19.59 21.34
C ILE A 286 0.06 -18.34 20.48
N ILE A 287 -1.14 -18.05 19.96
CA ILE A 287 -1.39 -16.88 19.10
C ILE A 287 -1.12 -15.58 19.87
N ILE A 288 -1.67 -15.40 21.07
CA ILE A 288 -1.51 -14.17 21.86
C ILE A 288 -0.04 -13.91 22.18
N THR A 289 0.71 -14.96 22.54
CA THR A 289 2.15 -14.86 22.81
C THR A 289 2.92 -14.47 21.53
N ARG A 290 2.52 -15.02 20.39
CA ARG A 290 3.13 -14.70 19.10
C ARG A 290 2.81 -13.27 18.67
N ILE A 291 1.57 -12.78 18.81
CA ILE A 291 1.20 -11.38 18.56
C ILE A 291 2.07 -10.45 19.41
N ARG A 292 2.20 -10.71 20.71
CA ARG A 292 3.05 -9.90 21.58
C ARG A 292 4.51 -9.86 21.11
N SER A 293 5.05 -11.01 20.75
CA SER A 293 6.42 -11.13 20.25
C SER A 293 6.61 -10.39 18.92
N PHE A 294 5.64 -10.51 18.03
CA PHE A 294 5.62 -9.80 16.74
C PHE A 294 5.62 -8.28 16.94
N LEU A 295 4.72 -7.74 17.77
CA LEU A 295 4.64 -6.31 18.04
C LEU A 295 5.90 -5.76 18.70
N LYS A 296 6.51 -6.51 19.65
CA LYS A 296 7.81 -6.13 20.23
C LYS A 296 8.91 -6.02 19.20
N LYS A 297 8.98 -6.95 18.25
CA LYS A 297 9.97 -6.93 17.17
C LYS A 297 9.74 -5.82 16.15
N LYS A 298 8.48 -5.41 16.00
CA LYS A 298 8.11 -4.21 15.21
C LYS A 298 8.38 -2.90 15.98
N LYS A 299 9.03 -2.98 17.16
CA LYS A 299 9.37 -1.83 18.02
C LYS A 299 8.14 -1.04 18.51
N CYS A 300 6.98 -1.68 18.61
CA CYS A 300 5.83 -1.07 19.28
C CYS A 300 6.15 -0.84 20.76
N GLY A 301 5.81 0.34 21.28
CA GLY A 301 5.93 0.63 22.71
C GLY A 301 5.01 -0.25 23.57
N ASP A 302 5.37 -0.46 24.84
CA ASP A 302 4.62 -1.37 25.75
C ASP A 302 3.16 -0.93 25.91
N ASP A 303 2.86 0.37 25.97
CA ASP A 303 1.48 0.88 26.08
C ASP A 303 0.66 0.58 24.83
N LYS A 304 1.25 0.73 23.63
CA LYS A 304 0.62 0.37 22.36
C LYS A 304 0.38 -1.14 22.28
N ILE A 305 1.34 -1.95 22.70
CA ILE A 305 1.19 -3.43 22.77
C ILE A 305 0.04 -3.80 23.69
N ARG A 306 -0.03 -3.16 24.86
CA ARG A 306 -1.14 -3.40 25.83
C ARG A 306 -2.47 -3.06 25.18
N MET A 307 -2.62 -1.88 24.62
CA MET A 307 -3.85 -1.41 23.96
C MET A 307 -4.31 -2.36 22.84
N ILE A 308 -3.39 -2.82 22.00
CA ILE A 308 -3.70 -3.80 20.94
C ILE A 308 -4.15 -5.14 21.53
N LEU A 309 -3.45 -5.62 22.55
CA LEU A 309 -3.80 -6.89 23.19
C LEU A 309 -5.13 -6.82 23.95
N ASP A 310 -5.47 -5.68 24.55
CA ASP A 310 -6.76 -5.48 25.23
C ASP A 310 -7.94 -5.59 24.25
N LEU A 311 -7.75 -5.22 22.98
CA LEU A 311 -8.75 -5.41 21.93
C LEU A 311 -8.78 -6.86 21.39
N LEU A 312 -7.64 -7.51 21.22
CA LEU A 312 -7.55 -8.83 20.57
C LEU A 312 -7.77 -10.01 21.52
N GLN A 313 -7.21 -9.94 22.74
CA GLN A 313 -7.25 -11.08 23.68
C GLN A 313 -8.66 -11.59 24.00
N PRO A 314 -9.68 -10.75 24.24
CA PRO A 314 -11.02 -11.23 24.55
C PRO A 314 -11.60 -12.15 23.47
N VAL A 315 -11.24 -11.88 22.21
CA VAL A 315 -11.70 -12.68 21.07
C VAL A 315 -11.01 -14.03 21.04
N PHE A 316 -9.68 -14.03 21.09
CA PHE A 316 -8.90 -15.27 21.02
C PHE A 316 -9.16 -16.21 22.21
N LYS A 317 -9.50 -15.67 23.41
CA LYS A 317 -9.82 -16.46 24.62
C LYS A 317 -11.20 -17.10 24.61
N LYS A 318 -12.04 -16.88 23.58
CA LYS A 318 -13.34 -17.56 23.48
C LYS A 318 -13.13 -19.07 23.29
N GLU A 319 -13.68 -19.87 24.19
CA GLU A 319 -13.56 -21.34 24.16
C GLU A 319 -13.97 -21.92 22.79
N THR A 320 -14.99 -21.37 22.17
CA THR A 320 -15.47 -21.79 20.84
C THR A 320 -14.37 -21.80 19.80
N LEU A 321 -13.35 -20.94 19.93
CA LEU A 321 -12.27 -20.79 18.95
C LEU A 321 -11.10 -21.75 19.20
N TRP A 322 -10.68 -21.88 20.46
CA TRP A 322 -9.47 -22.63 20.79
C TRP A 322 -9.73 -24.08 21.23
N ARG A 323 -10.94 -24.40 21.75
CA ARG A 323 -11.25 -25.74 22.17
C ARG A 323 -11.27 -26.70 20.97
N PRO A 324 -10.49 -27.79 21.01
CA PRO A 324 -10.38 -28.70 19.87
C PRO A 324 -11.69 -29.50 19.68
N VAL A 325 -12.04 -29.70 18.41
CA VAL A 325 -13.08 -30.61 17.97
C VAL A 325 -12.44 -31.63 17.04
N ASN A 326 -12.50 -32.90 17.36
CA ASN A 326 -11.78 -33.94 16.62
C ASN A 326 -10.26 -33.73 16.51
N GLY A 327 -9.64 -33.16 17.56
CA GLY A 327 -8.20 -32.94 17.62
C GLY A 327 -7.70 -31.65 16.93
N GLU A 328 -8.59 -30.82 16.39
CA GLU A 328 -8.22 -29.54 15.74
C GLU A 328 -9.06 -28.39 16.27
N SER A 329 -8.42 -27.26 16.61
CA SER A 329 -9.12 -26.03 16.98
C SER A 329 -9.58 -25.25 15.74
N ILE A 330 -10.62 -24.44 15.92
CA ILE A 330 -11.07 -23.50 14.86
C ILE A 330 -9.97 -22.49 14.53
N LEU A 331 -9.19 -22.05 15.55
CA LEU A 331 -8.05 -21.14 15.32
C LEU A 331 -7.03 -21.73 14.34
N LYS A 332 -6.68 -23.02 14.50
CA LYS A 332 -5.77 -23.71 13.59
C LYS A 332 -6.30 -23.76 12.16
N SER A 333 -7.58 -24.12 12.01
CA SER A 333 -8.24 -24.20 10.69
C SER A 333 -8.28 -22.84 9.98
N LEU A 334 -8.65 -21.77 10.71
CA LEU A 334 -8.68 -20.41 10.14
C LEU A 334 -7.28 -19.90 9.83
N PHE A 335 -6.30 -20.18 10.69
CA PHE A 335 -4.94 -19.79 10.45
C PHE A 335 -4.36 -20.46 9.20
N LYS A 336 -4.66 -21.74 8.95
CA LYS A 336 -4.30 -22.42 7.68
C LYS A 336 -4.80 -21.63 6.47
N GLN A 337 -6.07 -21.24 6.47
CA GLN A 337 -6.66 -20.48 5.37
C GLN A 337 -5.98 -19.11 5.19
N VAL A 338 -5.77 -18.37 6.28
CA VAL A 338 -5.09 -17.08 6.23
C VAL A 338 -3.67 -17.23 5.69
N LYS A 339 -2.93 -18.24 6.16
CA LYS A 339 -1.55 -18.49 5.73
C LYS A 339 -1.46 -18.89 4.26
N GLN A 340 -2.40 -19.69 3.75
CA GLN A 340 -2.42 -20.15 2.36
C GLN A 340 -2.92 -19.07 1.39
N ASP A 341 -3.95 -18.32 1.78
CA ASP A 341 -4.69 -17.47 0.86
C ASP A 341 -4.36 -15.98 0.97
N ILE A 342 -4.04 -15.50 2.17
CA ILE A 342 -3.89 -14.06 2.43
C ILE A 342 -2.43 -13.64 2.52
N ILE A 343 -1.63 -14.33 3.32
CA ILE A 343 -0.23 -13.96 3.57
C ILE A 343 0.58 -13.81 2.27
N PRO A 344 0.51 -14.71 1.26
CA PRO A 344 1.27 -14.56 0.03
C PRO A 344 0.92 -13.29 -0.76
N CYS A 345 -0.34 -12.85 -0.70
CA CYS A 345 -0.75 -11.59 -1.35
C CYS A 345 -0.16 -10.38 -0.61
N LEU A 346 -0.13 -10.41 0.73
CA LEU A 346 0.38 -9.32 1.55
C LEU A 346 1.91 -9.19 1.47
N GLU A 347 2.61 -10.30 1.32
CA GLU A 347 4.07 -10.33 1.16
C GLU A 347 4.54 -10.06 -0.28
N SER A 348 3.61 -9.80 -1.21
CA SER A 348 3.92 -9.53 -2.63
C SER A 348 4.61 -8.17 -2.90
N ASN A 349 4.85 -7.34 -1.88
CA ASN A 349 5.47 -6.01 -1.95
C ASN A 349 4.79 -4.99 -2.89
N LEU A 350 3.53 -5.23 -3.27
CA LEU A 350 2.78 -4.37 -4.18
C LEU A 350 2.17 -3.14 -3.51
N HIS A 351 2.40 -2.94 -2.20
CA HIS A 351 1.75 -1.87 -1.42
C HIS A 351 0.24 -1.81 -1.69
N LEU A 352 -0.42 -2.95 -1.52
CA LEU A 352 -1.84 -3.11 -1.80
C LEU A 352 -2.70 -2.23 -0.87
N ASP A 353 -3.86 -1.80 -1.36
CA ASP A 353 -4.92 -1.24 -0.51
C ASP A 353 -5.62 -2.36 0.29
N PHE A 354 -4.85 -2.99 1.17
CA PHE A 354 -5.31 -4.09 1.99
C PHE A 354 -6.49 -3.69 2.88
N THR A 355 -6.39 -2.51 3.49
CA THR A 355 -7.42 -2.02 4.42
C THR A 355 -8.72 -1.70 3.69
N GLY A 356 -8.65 -1.04 2.54
CA GLY A 356 -9.82 -0.78 1.71
C GLY A 356 -10.48 -2.07 1.24
N LYS A 357 -9.69 -3.10 0.88
CA LYS A 357 -10.22 -4.40 0.45
C LYS A 357 -10.84 -5.19 1.61
N ILE A 358 -10.22 -5.20 2.81
CA ILE A 358 -10.84 -5.78 4.00
C ILE A 358 -12.16 -5.09 4.29
N LEU A 359 -12.19 -3.76 4.43
CA LEU A 359 -13.41 -3.05 4.79
C LEU A 359 -14.49 -3.14 3.70
N ASN A 360 -14.12 -3.19 2.42
CA ASN A 360 -15.09 -3.45 1.36
C ASN A 360 -15.65 -4.87 1.43
N SER A 361 -14.82 -5.85 1.75
CA SER A 361 -15.25 -7.25 1.90
C SER A 361 -16.00 -7.50 3.20
N LEU A 362 -15.68 -6.73 4.23
CA LEU A 362 -16.32 -6.76 5.54
C LEU A 362 -17.48 -5.75 5.64
N GLY A 363 -17.58 -4.81 4.72
CA GLY A 363 -18.65 -3.79 4.74
C GLY A 363 -20.06 -4.37 4.61
N ASP A 364 -20.17 -5.57 4.03
CA ASP A 364 -21.39 -6.36 4.12
C ASP A 364 -21.58 -7.01 5.51
N TRP A 365 -20.57 -6.93 6.38
CA TRP A 365 -20.52 -7.51 7.72
C TRP A 365 -20.60 -6.48 8.83
N VAL A 366 -20.01 -5.31 8.61
CA VAL A 366 -20.09 -4.17 9.50
C VAL A 366 -21.46 -3.53 9.28
N HIS A 367 -22.53 -4.18 9.74
CA HIS A 367 -23.73 -3.48 10.16
C HIS A 367 -23.33 -2.63 11.34
N ILE A 368 -23.05 -1.40 11.05
CA ILE A 368 -22.66 -0.38 11.99
C ILE A 368 -23.93 0.01 12.75
N GLU A 369 -24.09 -0.49 13.96
CA GLU A 369 -25.30 -0.33 14.76
C GLU A 369 -25.46 1.06 15.42
N ASN A 370 -24.47 1.94 15.29
CA ASN A 370 -24.49 3.28 15.89
C ASN A 370 -24.23 4.38 14.85
N ASP A 371 -24.92 5.51 14.98
CA ASP A 371 -24.80 6.69 14.10
C ASP A 371 -23.36 7.19 13.90
N ARG A 372 -22.46 7.02 14.89
CA ARG A 372 -21.04 7.42 14.81
C ARG A 372 -20.20 6.53 13.89
N GLU A 373 -20.57 5.30 13.71
CA GLU A 373 -19.84 4.36 12.85
C GLU A 373 -20.26 4.47 11.38
N ASN A 374 -21.43 5.07 11.09
CA ASN A 374 -21.90 5.34 9.73
C ASN A 374 -21.03 6.35 8.96
N ASP A 375 -20.23 7.15 9.68
CA ASP A 375 -19.34 8.16 9.11
C ASP A 375 -17.94 7.59 8.70
N VAL A 376 -17.66 6.31 8.96
CA VAL A 376 -16.38 5.73 8.56
C VAL A 376 -16.35 5.46 7.06
N VAL A 377 -15.88 6.43 6.32
CA VAL A 377 -15.65 6.30 4.87
C VAL A 377 -14.15 6.37 4.61
N LEU A 378 -13.59 5.24 4.13
CA LEU A 378 -12.17 5.20 3.79
C LEU A 378 -11.90 6.02 2.53
N THR A 379 -10.91 6.88 2.63
CA THR A 379 -10.43 7.68 1.50
C THR A 379 -9.61 6.79 0.55
N PRO A 380 -9.94 6.74 -0.75
CA PRO A 380 -9.19 5.96 -1.72
C PRO A 380 -7.71 6.37 -1.79
N ARG A 381 -6.81 5.41 -2.02
CA ARG A 381 -5.36 5.64 -2.02
C ARG A 381 -4.91 6.70 -3.03
N TYR A 382 -5.49 6.75 -4.22
CA TYR A 382 -5.16 7.76 -5.21
C TYR A 382 -5.48 9.17 -4.74
N VAL A 383 -6.54 9.34 -3.93
CA VAL A 383 -6.91 10.63 -3.29
C VAL A 383 -5.96 10.97 -2.15
N THR A 384 -5.66 9.99 -1.25
CA THR A 384 -4.73 10.24 -0.13
C THR A 384 -3.33 10.59 -0.62
N THR A 385 -2.89 9.97 -1.73
CA THR A 385 -1.62 10.29 -2.38
C THR A 385 -1.62 11.70 -2.98
N LEU A 386 -2.69 12.08 -3.69
CA LEU A 386 -2.83 13.45 -4.21
C LEU A 386 -2.76 14.45 -3.05
N MET A 387 -3.57 14.27 -2.01
CA MET A 387 -3.63 15.20 -0.88
C MET A 387 -2.30 15.35 -0.15
N ALA A 388 -1.57 14.26 0.05
CA ALA A 388 -0.23 14.32 0.65
C ALA A 388 0.75 15.13 -0.23
N LYS A 389 0.66 15.01 -1.55
CA LYS A 389 1.47 15.82 -2.49
C LYS A 389 1.04 17.30 -2.48
N LEU A 390 -0.27 17.58 -2.46
CA LEU A 390 -0.80 18.95 -2.38
C LEU A 390 -0.39 19.65 -1.09
N ALA A 391 -0.28 18.92 0.01
CA ALA A 391 0.26 19.41 1.29
C ALA A 391 1.80 19.53 1.29
N ARG A 392 2.47 19.36 0.14
CA ARG A 392 3.92 19.48 -0.05
C ARG A 392 4.74 18.56 0.84
N THR A 393 4.22 17.36 1.13
CA THR A 393 4.90 16.35 1.94
C THR A 393 6.27 16.00 1.33
N ASN A 394 7.31 15.96 2.17
CA ASN A 394 8.68 15.62 1.82
C ASN A 394 9.37 14.92 3.00
N MET A 395 10.60 14.48 2.84
CA MET A 395 11.32 13.71 3.87
C MET A 395 11.42 14.40 5.24
N ASP A 396 11.34 15.74 5.30
CA ASP A 396 11.45 16.52 6.54
C ASP A 396 10.10 16.88 7.16
N SER A 397 9.00 16.50 6.53
CA SER A 397 7.65 16.77 7.02
C SER A 397 7.33 16.00 8.29
N PHE A 398 6.55 16.62 9.18
CA PHE A 398 5.88 15.99 10.30
C PHE A 398 4.39 15.96 10.02
N VAL A 399 3.86 14.75 9.78
CA VAL A 399 2.50 14.56 9.27
C VAL A 399 1.54 14.18 10.38
N TRP A 400 0.44 14.90 10.47
CA TRP A 400 -0.59 14.74 11.49
C TRP A 400 -1.95 14.44 10.86
N ASP A 401 -2.65 13.43 11.42
CA ASP A 401 -4.02 13.04 11.07
C ASP A 401 -4.81 12.77 12.35
N ARG A 402 -5.80 13.61 12.68
CA ARG A 402 -6.59 13.56 13.92
C ARG A 402 -7.78 12.60 13.89
N ALA A 403 -8.12 12.10 12.69
CA ALA A 403 -9.19 11.12 12.48
C ALA A 403 -8.71 10.14 11.39
N MET A 404 -7.63 9.42 11.72
CA MET A 404 -6.81 8.72 10.71
C MET A 404 -7.53 7.56 10.04
N GLY A 405 -8.67 7.10 10.56
CA GLY A 405 -9.31 5.92 10.04
C GLY A 405 -8.34 4.73 10.02
N SER A 406 -8.18 4.12 8.88
CA SER A 406 -7.21 3.04 8.64
C SER A 406 -5.77 3.51 8.38
N ALA A 407 -5.43 4.75 8.69
CA ALA A 407 -4.12 5.39 8.46
C ALA A 407 -3.75 5.58 6.98
N GLY A 408 -4.73 5.67 6.08
CA GLY A 408 -4.48 5.80 4.63
C GLY A 408 -3.65 7.03 4.27
N PHE A 409 -3.89 8.18 4.90
CA PHE A 409 -3.10 9.40 4.72
C PHE A 409 -1.67 9.24 5.22
N LEU A 410 -1.48 8.66 6.42
CA LEU A 410 -0.15 8.45 7.00
C LEU A 410 0.69 7.50 6.15
N VAL A 411 0.08 6.43 5.62
CA VAL A 411 0.73 5.50 4.70
C VAL A 411 1.16 6.19 3.41
N SER A 412 0.28 6.98 2.79
CA SER A 412 0.60 7.71 1.57
C SER A 412 1.68 8.77 1.79
N ALA A 413 1.63 9.49 2.90
CA ALA A 413 2.64 10.46 3.28
C ALA A 413 4.00 9.79 3.54
N MET A 414 4.04 8.68 4.29
CA MET A 414 5.25 7.91 4.57
C MET A 414 5.92 7.42 3.28
N ASP A 415 5.15 6.92 2.31
CA ASP A 415 5.67 6.48 1.01
C ASP A 415 6.35 7.65 0.25
N ILE A 416 5.71 8.82 0.22
CA ILE A 416 6.27 10.03 -0.40
C ILE A 416 7.55 10.46 0.33
N MET A 417 7.55 10.50 1.67
CA MET A 417 8.69 10.91 2.49
C MET A 417 9.89 9.97 2.28
N ILE A 418 9.66 8.67 2.25
CA ILE A 418 10.72 7.67 2.01
C ILE A 418 11.28 7.80 0.60
N LYS A 419 10.44 7.95 -0.43
CA LYS A 419 10.89 8.16 -1.82
C LYS A 419 11.69 9.45 -1.97
N ASP A 420 11.28 10.53 -1.31
CA ASP A 420 12.02 11.80 -1.31
C ASP A 420 13.39 11.66 -0.63
N ALA A 421 13.45 10.94 0.51
CA ALA A 421 14.71 10.64 1.18
C ALA A 421 15.65 9.79 0.31
N GLN A 422 15.11 8.74 -0.33
CA GLN A 422 15.88 7.89 -1.26
C GLN A 422 16.42 8.67 -2.48
N ALA A 423 15.69 9.68 -2.94
CA ALA A 423 16.12 10.51 -4.06
C ALA A 423 17.22 11.52 -3.68
N LYS A 424 17.26 11.97 -2.42
CA LYS A 424 18.13 13.05 -1.95
C LYS A 424 19.33 12.59 -1.14
N ILE A 425 19.22 11.47 -0.42
CA ILE A 425 20.27 10.95 0.47
C ILE A 425 20.98 9.80 -0.22
N HIS A 426 22.25 10.00 -0.55
CA HIS A 426 23.06 8.99 -1.23
C HIS A 426 23.89 8.13 -0.26
N ASP A 427 24.20 8.66 0.95
CA ASP A 427 24.83 7.85 2.00
C ASP A 427 23.82 6.89 2.62
N GLN A 428 24.16 5.61 2.60
CA GLN A 428 23.27 4.55 3.02
C GLN A 428 22.92 4.59 4.52
N LYS A 429 23.91 4.93 5.37
CA LYS A 429 23.67 5.01 6.83
C LYS A 429 22.78 6.21 7.17
N GLU A 430 22.97 7.32 6.48
CA GLU A 430 22.13 8.51 6.64
C GLU A 430 20.71 8.21 6.15
N LEU A 431 20.56 7.52 5.02
CA LEU A 431 19.26 7.10 4.51
C LEU A 431 18.52 6.17 5.49
N GLU A 432 19.19 5.15 6.00
CA GLU A 432 18.61 4.24 7.02
C GLU A 432 18.17 5.00 8.28
N LYS A 433 18.99 5.93 8.77
CA LYS A 433 18.63 6.79 9.91
C LYS A 433 17.41 7.66 9.58
N LYS A 434 17.40 8.25 8.38
CA LYS A 434 16.27 9.11 7.95
C LYS A 434 14.97 8.32 7.84
N ILE A 435 14.98 7.15 7.22
CA ILE A 435 13.82 6.28 7.12
C ILE A 435 13.33 5.84 8.50
N THR A 436 14.26 5.51 9.41
CA THR A 436 13.90 5.17 10.79
C THR A 436 13.25 6.37 11.49
N ASN A 437 13.82 7.57 11.35
CA ASN A 437 13.28 8.79 11.94
C ASN A 437 11.88 9.13 11.38
N ILE A 438 11.67 8.98 10.07
CA ILE A 438 10.35 9.17 9.44
C ILE A 438 9.32 8.28 10.14
N LYS A 439 9.63 7.00 10.32
CA LYS A 439 8.73 6.02 10.90
C LYS A 439 8.50 6.21 12.39
N GLU A 440 9.56 6.47 13.16
CA GLU A 440 9.48 6.54 14.62
C GLU A 440 8.98 7.89 15.14
N HIS A 441 9.14 9.00 14.36
CA HIS A 441 8.96 10.34 14.92
C HIS A 441 8.17 11.31 14.05
N GLN A 442 8.01 11.06 12.75
CA GLN A 442 7.46 12.06 11.83
C GLN A 442 6.00 11.82 11.41
N LEU A 443 5.33 10.81 11.98
CA LEU A 443 3.93 10.50 11.71
C LEU A 443 3.15 10.48 13.03
N LEU A 444 1.97 11.14 13.05
CA LEU A 444 1.05 11.13 14.19
C LEU A 444 -0.38 10.89 13.71
N GLY A 445 -1.04 9.88 14.28
CA GLY A 445 -2.43 9.57 13.96
C GLY A 445 -3.25 9.21 15.19
N VAL A 446 -4.53 9.55 15.16
CA VAL A 446 -5.49 9.21 16.22
C VAL A 446 -6.75 8.62 15.60
N GLU A 447 -7.28 7.54 16.18
CA GLU A 447 -8.53 6.92 15.78
C GLU A 447 -9.32 6.51 17.01
N ILE A 448 -10.57 6.96 17.09
CA ILE A 448 -11.43 6.71 18.25
C ILE A 448 -12.00 5.30 18.28
N LEU A 449 -12.27 4.71 17.09
CA LEU A 449 -12.86 3.39 16.97
C LEU A 449 -11.81 2.29 17.04
N GLY A 450 -11.86 1.44 18.06
CA GLY A 450 -10.86 0.38 18.29
C GLY A 450 -10.73 -0.62 17.13
N ASN A 451 -11.85 -0.97 16.47
CA ASN A 451 -11.86 -1.82 15.27
C ASN A 451 -11.12 -1.21 14.09
N ILE A 452 -11.29 0.08 13.84
CA ILE A 452 -10.59 0.81 12.78
C ILE A 452 -9.13 1.04 13.17
N TYR A 453 -8.86 1.33 14.44
CA TYR A 453 -7.49 1.46 14.96
C TYR A 453 -6.65 0.19 14.72
N ILE A 454 -7.21 -1.00 14.95
CA ILE A 454 -6.48 -2.27 14.67
C ILE A 454 -6.16 -2.42 13.19
N LEU A 455 -7.05 -2.01 12.31
CA LEU A 455 -6.77 -1.96 10.87
C LEU A 455 -5.65 -0.98 10.54
N ALA A 456 -5.66 0.20 11.17
CA ALA A 456 -4.58 1.18 11.00
C ALA A 456 -3.23 0.61 11.45
N VAL A 457 -3.17 -0.05 12.61
CA VAL A 457 -1.96 -0.72 13.10
C VAL A 457 -1.46 -1.74 12.08
N LEU A 458 -2.34 -2.60 11.59
CA LEU A 458 -1.97 -3.62 10.61
C LEU A 458 -1.50 -3.01 9.29
N ASN A 459 -2.19 -1.97 8.81
CA ASN A 459 -1.83 -1.26 7.58
C ASN A 459 -0.42 -0.64 7.69
N MET A 460 -0.13 0.05 8.79
CA MET A 460 1.20 0.62 9.03
C MET A 460 2.29 -0.47 9.10
N ILE A 461 1.99 -1.59 9.75
CA ILE A 461 2.92 -2.73 9.83
C ILE A 461 3.20 -3.33 8.44
N LEU A 462 2.18 -3.51 7.61
CA LEU A 462 2.32 -4.03 6.24
C LEU A 462 3.16 -3.10 5.37
N MET A 463 3.05 -1.79 5.60
CA MET A 463 3.88 -0.78 4.94
C MET A 463 5.29 -0.68 5.54
N GLY A 464 5.65 -1.63 6.41
CA GLY A 464 6.96 -1.76 7.01
C GLY A 464 7.22 -0.83 8.19
N ASP A 465 6.17 -0.34 8.81
CA ASP A 465 6.24 0.48 10.00
C ASP A 465 5.38 -0.11 11.14
N GLY A 466 5.96 -0.25 12.31
CA GLY A 466 5.26 -0.67 13.53
C GLY A 466 5.48 0.33 14.68
N SER A 467 6.30 1.34 14.44
CA SER A 467 6.79 2.27 15.48
C SER A 467 6.12 3.64 15.48
N SER A 468 5.33 3.97 14.45
CA SER A 468 4.65 5.28 14.35
C SER A 468 3.81 5.62 15.57
N ASN A 469 3.68 6.92 15.81
CA ASN A 469 2.83 7.47 16.86
C ASN A 469 1.35 7.44 16.42
N ILE A 470 0.74 6.27 16.43
CA ILE A 470 -0.70 6.10 16.23
C ILE A 470 -1.37 5.61 17.50
N TYR A 471 -2.51 6.22 17.84
CA TYR A 471 -3.19 6.04 19.12
C TYR A 471 -4.68 5.73 18.93
N ASN A 472 -5.22 4.90 19.82
CA ASN A 472 -6.66 4.75 19.93
C ASN A 472 -7.17 5.73 21.01
N GLY A 473 -7.98 6.69 20.60
CA GLY A 473 -8.50 7.74 21.49
C GLY A 473 -9.24 8.83 20.73
N ASP A 474 -9.68 9.85 21.44
CA ASP A 474 -10.33 11.02 20.84
C ASP A 474 -9.27 11.92 20.18
N GLY A 475 -9.47 12.26 18.89
CA GLY A 475 -8.59 13.16 18.16
C GLY A 475 -8.50 14.56 18.76
N HIS A 476 -9.52 15.01 19.52
CA HIS A 476 -9.51 16.31 20.21
C HIS A 476 -8.53 16.34 21.39
N ASP A 477 -8.27 15.19 22.03
CA ASP A 477 -7.35 15.08 23.16
C ASP A 477 -5.89 15.05 22.74
N TYR A 478 -5.59 14.60 21.50
CA TYR A 478 -4.25 14.53 20.95
C TYR A 478 -3.97 15.74 20.08
N ASN A 479 -3.15 16.65 20.57
CA ASN A 479 -2.74 17.85 19.86
C ASN A 479 -1.23 18.10 20.04
N ASN A 480 -0.64 18.95 19.21
CA ASN A 480 0.77 19.28 19.29
C ASN A 480 1.10 20.44 20.26
N GLU A 481 0.14 20.95 21.01
CA GLU A 481 0.39 21.99 22.04
C GLU A 481 1.39 21.57 23.10
N THR A 482 1.44 20.27 23.38
CA THR A 482 2.40 19.72 24.34
C THR A 482 3.86 19.81 23.87
N GLY A 483 4.13 20.35 22.69
CA GLY A 483 5.46 20.44 22.09
C GLY A 483 6.06 19.10 21.70
N LYS A 484 5.28 18.03 21.75
CA LYS A 484 5.77 16.66 21.46
C LYS A 484 5.77 16.32 19.97
N PHE A 485 4.92 16.99 19.17
CA PHE A 485 4.84 16.73 17.73
C PHE A 485 4.73 18.03 16.93
N PRO A 486 5.82 18.45 16.26
CA PRO A 486 5.88 19.70 15.51
C PRO A 486 5.28 19.53 14.10
N ALA A 487 3.96 19.38 14.00
CA ALA A 487 3.28 19.15 12.73
C ALA A 487 3.58 20.26 11.70
N THR A 488 4.00 19.85 10.50
CA THR A 488 4.21 20.71 9.33
C THR A 488 3.32 20.33 8.16
N VAL A 489 2.68 19.16 8.23
CA VAL A 489 1.68 18.69 7.28
C VAL A 489 0.49 18.17 8.04
N PHE A 490 -0.70 18.65 7.70
CA PHE A 490 -1.96 18.17 8.26
C PHE A 490 -2.82 17.60 7.14
N LEU A 491 -3.21 16.33 7.27
CA LEU A 491 -4.07 15.62 6.33
C LEU A 491 -5.30 15.14 7.08
N LEU A 492 -6.49 15.33 6.50
CA LEU A 492 -7.71 14.97 7.19
C LEU A 492 -8.85 14.68 6.22
N ASN A 493 -9.61 13.64 6.52
CA ASN A 493 -10.98 13.45 6.12
C ASN A 493 -11.81 13.35 7.41
N PRO A 494 -12.43 14.45 7.90
CA PRO A 494 -13.09 14.44 9.19
C PRO A 494 -14.42 13.68 9.17
N PRO A 495 -14.94 13.26 10.34
CA PRO A 495 -16.32 12.77 10.43
C PRO A 495 -17.30 13.91 10.09
N TYR A 496 -18.15 13.70 9.07
CA TYR A 496 -19.09 14.74 8.59
C TYR A 496 -20.26 14.99 9.53
N SER A 497 -20.47 14.14 10.54
CA SER A 497 -21.41 14.35 11.62
C SER A 497 -20.91 15.30 12.72
N ALA A 498 -19.59 15.60 12.75
CA ALA A 498 -19.00 16.48 13.73
C ALA A 498 -19.42 17.95 13.54
N ASP A 499 -19.15 18.77 14.54
CA ASP A 499 -19.50 20.20 14.54
C ASP A 499 -18.90 20.92 13.32
N GLY A 500 -19.73 21.79 12.72
CA GLY A 500 -19.34 22.47 11.49
C GLY A 500 -19.07 21.53 10.34
N LYS A 501 -19.68 20.33 10.33
CA LYS A 501 -19.43 19.28 9.34
C LYS A 501 -17.98 18.79 9.33
N GLY A 502 -17.30 18.84 10.50
CA GLY A 502 -15.92 18.45 10.67
C GLY A 502 -14.92 19.61 10.62
N PHE A 503 -15.36 20.84 10.39
CA PHE A 503 -14.47 22.01 10.42
C PHE A 503 -13.94 22.35 11.80
N ASN A 504 -14.58 21.89 12.90
CA ASN A 504 -14.02 21.98 14.25
C ASN A 504 -12.65 21.24 14.33
N PHE A 505 -12.54 20.05 13.75
CA PHE A 505 -11.26 19.31 13.68
C PHE A 505 -10.19 20.09 12.91
N VAL A 506 -10.59 20.74 11.81
CA VAL A 506 -9.68 21.54 10.98
C VAL A 506 -9.19 22.77 11.73
N GLN A 507 -10.12 23.59 12.26
CA GLN A 507 -9.77 24.82 12.98
C GLN A 507 -8.83 24.54 14.14
N GLU A 508 -9.17 23.59 15.02
CA GLU A 508 -8.35 23.24 16.17
C GLU A 508 -6.95 22.75 15.79
N ALA A 509 -6.83 21.97 14.72
CA ALA A 509 -5.52 21.50 14.25
C ALA A 509 -4.66 22.65 13.71
N LEU A 510 -5.24 23.50 12.85
CA LEU A 510 -4.50 24.63 12.25
C LEU A 510 -4.09 25.67 13.29
N GLU A 511 -4.86 25.81 14.39
CA GLU A 511 -4.48 26.69 15.51
C GLU A 511 -3.27 26.19 16.31
N LYS A 512 -2.99 24.87 16.28
CA LYS A 512 -1.86 24.25 16.96
C LYS A 512 -0.59 24.24 16.12
N MET A 513 -0.71 24.33 14.81
CA MET A 513 0.42 24.34 13.89
C MET A 513 1.02 25.74 13.79
N THR A 514 2.34 25.80 13.68
CA THR A 514 3.09 27.08 13.58
C THR A 514 3.57 27.36 12.16
N SER A 515 3.51 26.38 11.27
CA SER A 515 3.91 26.51 9.86
C SER A 515 3.49 25.28 9.06
N GLY A 516 3.62 25.33 7.75
CA GLY A 516 3.44 24.21 6.86
C GLY A 516 2.16 24.30 6.03
N TYR A 517 1.65 23.13 5.65
CA TYR A 517 0.47 23.01 4.78
C TYR A 517 -0.53 22.02 5.32
N ALA A 518 -1.82 22.31 5.09
CA ALA A 518 -2.91 21.38 5.36
C ALA A 518 -3.67 21.06 4.08
N CYS A 519 -4.11 19.82 3.96
CA CYS A 519 -4.94 19.38 2.85
C CYS A 519 -6.11 18.55 3.41
N ILE A 520 -7.33 19.05 3.21
CA ILE A 520 -8.53 18.56 3.86
C ILE A 520 -9.52 18.08 2.80
N LEU A 521 -9.96 16.84 2.91
CA LEU A 521 -11.10 16.33 2.14
C LEU A 521 -12.35 16.43 2.98
N ILE A 522 -13.32 17.21 2.55
CA ILE A 522 -14.51 17.48 3.36
C ILE A 522 -15.74 17.66 2.46
N GLN A 523 -16.93 17.59 3.03
CA GLN A 523 -18.15 17.89 2.33
C GLN A 523 -18.09 19.31 1.74
N GLU A 524 -18.32 19.48 0.43
CA GLU A 524 -18.09 20.73 -0.27
C GLU A 524 -18.91 21.91 0.30
N ASN A 525 -20.15 21.63 0.73
CA ASN A 525 -21.02 22.65 1.32
C ASN A 525 -20.72 22.94 2.81
N ALA A 526 -19.68 22.37 3.39
CA ALA A 526 -19.34 22.53 4.81
C ALA A 526 -18.93 23.95 5.19
N GLY A 527 -18.50 24.79 4.24
CA GLY A 527 -18.24 26.22 4.41
C GLY A 527 -19.51 27.07 4.53
N SER A 528 -20.72 26.49 4.56
CA SER A 528 -22.00 27.19 4.72
C SER A 528 -22.73 26.74 5.99
N GLY A 529 -23.74 27.47 6.42
CA GLY A 529 -24.53 27.12 7.60
C GLY A 529 -23.68 26.92 8.85
N ASN A 530 -23.71 25.70 9.41
CA ASN A 530 -22.99 25.39 10.66
C ASN A 530 -21.45 25.38 10.49
N GLY A 531 -20.92 25.27 9.28
CA GLY A 531 -19.48 25.36 9.01
C GLY A 531 -18.94 26.78 9.01
N LEU A 532 -19.76 27.76 8.71
CA LEU A 532 -19.37 29.17 8.53
C LEU A 532 -18.59 29.79 9.71
N PRO A 533 -18.94 29.55 10.99
CA PRO A 533 -18.16 30.12 12.10
C PRO A 533 -16.72 29.61 12.15
N TYR A 534 -16.47 28.39 11.62
CA TYR A 534 -15.15 27.79 11.59
C TYR A 534 -14.33 28.26 10.39
N THR A 535 -14.93 28.33 9.19
CA THR A 535 -14.23 28.74 7.97
C THR A 535 -13.71 30.18 8.08
N LYS A 536 -14.49 31.07 8.65
CA LYS A 536 -14.07 32.45 8.94
C LYS A 536 -12.82 32.47 9.84
N LYS A 537 -12.83 31.75 10.96
CA LYS A 537 -11.70 31.69 11.90
C LYS A 537 -10.47 31.06 11.29
N ILE A 538 -10.66 30.11 10.39
CA ILE A 538 -9.55 29.47 9.66
C ILE A 538 -8.84 30.51 8.80
N LEU A 539 -9.56 31.37 8.04
CA LEU A 539 -8.98 32.42 7.21
C LEU A 539 -8.28 33.53 8.02
N GLU A 540 -8.74 33.82 9.25
CA GLU A 540 -8.07 34.77 10.13
C GLU A 540 -6.61 34.42 10.43
N LYS A 541 -6.23 33.14 10.33
CA LYS A 541 -4.90 32.65 10.69
C LYS A 541 -4.20 31.89 9.58
N ASN A 542 -4.91 31.42 8.54
CA ASN A 542 -4.40 30.54 7.51
C ASN A 542 -4.90 30.98 6.15
N THR A 543 -4.08 30.75 5.11
CA THR A 543 -4.42 31.13 3.73
C THR A 543 -4.99 29.92 2.99
N LEU A 544 -6.18 30.03 2.41
CA LEU A 544 -6.71 29.08 1.45
C LEU A 544 -5.96 29.23 0.12
N CYS A 545 -5.28 28.19 -0.33
CA CYS A 545 -4.48 28.19 -1.55
C CYS A 545 -5.23 27.60 -2.74
N ALA A 546 -6.01 26.54 -2.48
CA ALA A 546 -6.77 25.87 -3.55
C ALA A 546 -8.05 25.23 -3.01
N SER A 547 -9.04 25.15 -3.88
CA SER A 547 -10.30 24.43 -3.72
C SER A 547 -10.53 23.54 -4.92
N VAL A 548 -10.55 22.22 -4.72
CA VAL A 548 -10.72 21.23 -5.78
C VAL A 548 -12.05 20.51 -5.60
N HIS A 549 -12.99 20.78 -6.51
CA HIS A 549 -14.26 20.09 -6.58
C HIS A 549 -14.04 18.65 -7.05
N MET A 550 -14.34 17.65 -6.20
CA MET A 550 -13.99 16.27 -6.46
C MET A 550 -15.08 15.53 -7.25
N SER A 551 -14.68 14.50 -7.97
CA SER A 551 -15.59 13.48 -8.50
C SER A 551 -16.29 12.72 -7.36
N ASP A 552 -17.29 11.87 -7.69
CA ASP A 552 -17.93 10.98 -6.70
C ASP A 552 -16.96 9.85 -6.29
N ILE A 553 -15.98 10.22 -5.47
CA ILE A 553 -14.94 9.30 -4.99
C ILE A 553 -15.47 8.23 -4.01
N PHE A 554 -16.63 8.44 -3.43
CA PHE A 554 -17.29 7.54 -2.48
C PHE A 554 -18.49 6.79 -3.09
N CYS A 555 -18.49 6.64 -4.40
CA CYS A 555 -19.59 6.03 -5.17
C CYS A 555 -20.22 4.82 -4.49
N GLY A 556 -21.50 4.89 -4.21
CA GLY A 556 -22.29 3.83 -3.58
C GLY A 556 -22.12 3.70 -2.06
N LYS A 557 -21.27 4.52 -1.42
CA LYS A 557 -21.09 4.57 0.06
C LYS A 557 -21.69 5.84 0.65
N SER A 558 -21.48 6.97 -0.02
CA SER A 558 -22.03 8.27 0.36
C SER A 558 -22.44 9.03 -0.88
N SER A 559 -23.53 9.77 -0.80
CA SER A 559 -23.97 10.71 -1.86
C SER A 559 -23.46 12.14 -1.62
N VAL A 560 -22.52 12.30 -0.71
CA VAL A 560 -21.98 13.60 -0.34
C VAL A 560 -20.97 14.06 -1.37
N GLN A 561 -21.23 15.23 -1.98
CA GLN A 561 -20.24 15.91 -2.80
C GLN A 561 -19.10 16.42 -1.92
N THR A 562 -17.86 16.15 -2.31
CA THR A 562 -16.67 16.53 -1.56
C THR A 562 -15.79 17.49 -2.33
N ALA A 563 -15.02 18.27 -1.58
CA ALA A 563 -13.94 19.10 -2.09
C ALA A 563 -12.66 18.89 -1.29
N ILE A 564 -11.53 19.11 -1.94
CA ILE A 564 -10.23 19.22 -1.29
C ILE A 564 -9.90 20.68 -1.11
N TYR A 565 -9.65 21.10 0.15
CA TYR A 565 -9.15 22.42 0.48
C TYR A 565 -7.69 22.35 0.90
N VAL A 566 -6.86 23.21 0.32
CA VAL A 566 -5.42 23.29 0.60
C VAL A 566 -5.11 24.61 1.29
N PHE A 567 -4.47 24.55 2.46
CA PHE A 567 -4.13 25.73 3.25
C PHE A 567 -2.63 25.85 3.45
N GLN A 568 -2.15 27.10 3.40
CA GLN A 568 -0.88 27.47 4.00
C GLN A 568 -1.15 27.87 5.46
N VAL A 569 -0.49 27.19 6.40
CA VAL A 569 -0.73 27.36 7.83
C VAL A 569 0.04 28.57 8.40
N ALA A 570 -0.53 29.21 9.41
CA ALA A 570 0.04 30.35 10.13
C ALA A 570 0.38 31.58 9.24
N ARG A 571 -0.36 31.74 8.15
CA ARG A 571 -0.37 32.95 7.34
C ARG A 571 -1.83 33.38 7.14
N PRO A 572 -2.29 34.52 7.72
CA PRO A 572 -3.64 35.00 7.47
C PRO A 572 -3.97 35.16 5.99
N HIS A 573 -5.21 34.91 5.62
CA HIS A 573 -5.67 35.13 4.26
C HIS A 573 -5.94 36.61 4.02
N GLU A 574 -5.28 37.19 3.02
CA GLU A 574 -5.47 38.59 2.62
C GLU A 574 -6.55 38.68 1.53
N VAL A 575 -7.18 39.86 1.41
CA VAL A 575 -8.28 40.08 0.45
C VAL A 575 -7.87 39.81 -1.00
N ASP A 576 -6.61 40.10 -1.33
CA ASP A 576 -6.04 39.96 -2.67
C ASP A 576 -5.38 38.57 -2.88
N ASP A 577 -5.42 37.67 -1.91
CA ASP A 577 -4.87 36.32 -2.08
C ASP A 577 -5.70 35.53 -3.09
N MET A 578 -5.03 35.11 -4.15
CA MET A 578 -5.65 34.31 -5.22
C MET A 578 -5.76 32.83 -4.80
N VAL A 579 -6.94 32.30 -4.93
CA VAL A 579 -7.26 30.89 -4.71
C VAL A 579 -7.42 30.18 -6.08
N ILE A 580 -6.91 28.97 -6.18
CA ILE A 580 -7.04 28.15 -7.37
C ILE A 580 -8.26 27.23 -7.18
N PHE A 581 -9.29 27.42 -7.99
CA PHE A 581 -10.47 26.58 -8.05
C PHE A 581 -10.36 25.60 -9.22
N ILE A 582 -10.60 24.31 -8.99
CA ILE A 582 -10.51 23.27 -10.02
C ILE A 582 -11.79 22.43 -10.01
N ASP A 583 -12.44 22.27 -11.17
CA ASP A 583 -13.48 21.28 -11.38
C ASP A 583 -12.84 19.94 -11.74
N PHE A 584 -12.67 19.08 -10.74
CA PHE A 584 -12.13 17.72 -10.86
C PHE A 584 -13.23 16.67 -10.83
N SER A 585 -14.44 17.02 -11.23
CA SER A 585 -15.60 16.10 -11.34
C SER A 585 -15.33 14.95 -12.33
N ASN A 586 -14.57 15.20 -13.40
CA ASN A 586 -14.04 14.16 -14.27
C ASN A 586 -12.56 13.90 -13.94
N ASP A 587 -12.30 12.98 -13.04
CA ASP A 587 -10.95 12.60 -12.63
C ASP A 587 -10.32 11.47 -13.46
N GLY A 588 -11.02 11.04 -14.52
CA GLY A 588 -10.57 9.99 -15.43
C GLY A 588 -10.89 8.57 -14.97
N TYR A 589 -11.36 8.37 -13.73
CA TYR A 589 -11.77 7.06 -13.25
C TYR A 589 -13.26 6.79 -13.53
N ALA A 590 -13.55 5.64 -14.15
CA ALA A 590 -14.92 5.09 -14.19
C ALA A 590 -15.14 4.26 -12.92
N ARG A 591 -16.28 4.55 -12.25
CA ARG A 591 -16.74 3.85 -11.04
C ARG A 591 -18.08 3.20 -11.31
N GLN A 592 -18.24 1.91 -10.98
CA GLN A 592 -19.54 1.25 -11.11
C GLN A 592 -20.39 1.51 -9.88
N ASN A 593 -21.61 2.00 -10.10
CA ASN A 593 -22.62 2.15 -9.05
C ASN A 593 -23.01 0.78 -8.46
N ARG A 594 -22.92 0.62 -7.14
CA ARG A 594 -23.36 -0.55 -6.39
C ARG A 594 -24.88 -0.66 -6.30
N LYS A 595 -25.63 -0.62 -7.40
CA LYS A 595 -27.05 -0.98 -7.33
C LYS A 595 -27.23 -2.49 -7.45
N LYS A 596 -27.48 -3.15 -6.31
CA LYS A 596 -28.12 -4.48 -6.15
C LYS A 596 -27.30 -5.74 -6.39
N SER A 597 -26.03 -5.74 -6.60
CA SER A 597 -25.21 -6.97 -6.48
C SER A 597 -23.95 -6.67 -5.71
N SER A 598 -23.54 -7.60 -4.86
CA SER A 598 -22.34 -7.61 -4.04
C SER A 598 -21.02 -7.57 -4.82
N GLN A 599 -20.98 -7.06 -6.02
CA GLN A 599 -19.83 -7.07 -6.89
C GLN A 599 -19.26 -5.67 -7.06
N GLU A 600 -18.06 -5.52 -6.51
CA GLU A 600 -16.90 -4.72 -6.93
C GLU A 600 -17.17 -3.32 -7.50
N VAL A 601 -16.69 -2.30 -6.76
CA VAL A 601 -16.33 -1.03 -7.38
C VAL A 601 -15.12 -1.32 -8.28
N ASN A 602 -15.35 -1.73 -9.51
CA ASN A 602 -14.31 -1.81 -10.53
C ASN A 602 -13.88 -0.38 -10.88
N LEU A 603 -12.91 0.15 -10.14
CA LEU A 603 -12.22 1.37 -10.50
C LEU A 603 -11.42 1.09 -11.77
N ARG A 604 -11.74 1.77 -12.86
CA ARG A 604 -11.02 1.65 -14.14
C ARG A 604 -10.48 3.02 -14.53
N ASP A 605 -9.22 3.07 -14.92
CA ASP A 605 -8.70 4.22 -15.66
C ASP A 605 -9.40 4.22 -17.05
N ALA A 606 -10.39 5.07 -17.17
CA ALA A 606 -11.20 5.19 -18.38
C ALA A 606 -10.72 6.34 -19.28
N ASP A 607 -10.09 7.36 -18.69
CA ASP A 607 -9.69 8.58 -19.38
C ASP A 607 -8.46 9.24 -18.71
N HIS A 608 -7.31 8.56 -18.81
CA HIS A 608 -6.01 9.11 -18.38
C HIS A 608 -5.98 9.58 -16.92
N ALA A 609 -6.56 8.83 -15.99
CA ALA A 609 -6.69 9.23 -14.59
C ALA A 609 -5.34 9.61 -13.96
N ALA A 610 -4.29 8.81 -14.15
CA ALA A 610 -2.96 9.12 -13.59
C ALA A 610 -2.41 10.48 -14.07
N GLU A 611 -2.61 10.81 -15.35
CA GLU A 611 -2.17 12.07 -15.93
C GLU A 611 -3.00 13.24 -15.39
N ARG A 612 -4.32 13.06 -15.22
CA ARG A 612 -5.23 14.07 -14.65
C ARG A 612 -4.88 14.41 -13.21
N TYR A 613 -4.60 13.39 -12.37
CA TYR A 613 -4.14 13.59 -11.00
C TYR A 613 -2.78 14.33 -10.95
N ALA A 614 -1.85 13.98 -11.84
CA ALA A 614 -0.57 14.68 -11.94
C ALA A 614 -0.71 16.12 -12.42
N GLU A 615 -1.68 16.41 -13.29
CA GLU A 615 -1.97 17.76 -13.77
C GLU A 615 -2.54 18.65 -12.65
N VAL A 616 -3.52 18.15 -11.88
CA VAL A 616 -4.07 18.87 -10.72
C VAL A 616 -2.98 19.13 -9.68
N GLU A 617 -2.11 18.14 -9.40
CA GLU A 617 -0.94 18.35 -8.55
C GLU A 617 -0.07 19.51 -9.06
N ALA A 618 0.27 19.51 -10.35
CA ALA A 618 1.12 20.52 -10.94
C ALA A 618 0.50 21.93 -10.87
N ILE A 619 -0.80 22.05 -11.18
CA ILE A 619 -1.54 23.33 -11.14
C ILE A 619 -1.54 23.91 -9.74
N VAL A 620 -1.92 23.12 -8.72
CA VAL A 620 -2.00 23.58 -7.33
C VAL A 620 -0.63 23.94 -6.76
N LEU A 621 0.41 23.20 -7.15
CA LEU A 621 1.79 23.48 -6.72
C LEU A 621 2.48 24.60 -7.53
N GLY A 622 1.80 25.21 -8.48
CA GLY A 622 2.36 26.25 -9.33
C GLY A 622 3.46 25.75 -10.31
N LYS A 623 3.45 24.47 -10.62
CA LYS A 623 4.35 23.85 -11.59
C LYS A 623 3.70 23.85 -12.99
N LYS A 624 4.53 23.80 -14.04
CA LYS A 624 4.00 23.65 -15.41
C LYS A 624 3.47 22.23 -15.60
N PRO A 625 2.16 22.03 -15.87
CA PRO A 625 1.60 20.70 -16.13
C PRO A 625 2.11 20.14 -17.47
N ARG A 626 2.13 18.82 -17.59
CA ARG A 626 2.52 18.12 -18.83
C ARG A 626 1.36 17.94 -19.79
N THR A 627 0.16 17.95 -19.26
CA THR A 627 -1.12 17.79 -19.98
C THR A 627 -1.98 19.05 -19.78
N GLN A 628 -3.09 19.18 -20.49
CA GLN A 628 -3.96 20.35 -20.47
C GLN A 628 -5.45 19.95 -20.45
N TYR A 629 -5.77 19.00 -19.56
CA TYR A 629 -7.17 18.61 -19.30
C TYR A 629 -7.92 19.70 -18.54
N TYR A 630 -7.22 20.42 -17.64
CA TYR A 630 -7.76 21.47 -16.78
C TYR A 630 -7.07 22.79 -17.07
N THR A 631 -7.80 23.71 -17.71
CA THR A 631 -7.30 25.03 -18.06
C THR A 631 -8.30 26.13 -17.74
N GLU A 632 -7.86 27.36 -17.67
CA GLU A 632 -8.77 28.53 -17.57
C GLU A 632 -9.61 28.71 -18.83
N GLU A 633 -9.06 28.35 -20.00
CA GLU A 633 -9.75 28.43 -21.29
C GLU A 633 -10.96 27.51 -21.39
N ASN A 634 -10.88 26.30 -20.85
CA ASN A 634 -12.01 25.37 -20.85
C ASN A 634 -12.93 25.55 -19.62
N GLY A 635 -12.64 26.54 -18.76
CA GLY A 635 -13.44 26.86 -17.59
C GLY A 635 -13.40 25.83 -16.45
N LEU A 636 -12.41 24.91 -16.48
CA LEU A 636 -12.21 23.90 -15.43
C LEU A 636 -11.20 24.37 -14.36
N VAL A 637 -10.49 25.45 -14.61
CA VAL A 637 -9.64 26.14 -13.63
C VAL A 637 -10.09 27.58 -13.55
N ILE A 638 -10.24 28.09 -12.33
CA ILE A 638 -10.54 29.50 -12.07
C ILE A 638 -9.53 29.99 -11.02
N ARG A 639 -9.04 31.21 -11.19
CA ARG A 639 -8.23 31.93 -10.21
C ARG A 639 -9.01 33.14 -9.77
N ASP A 640 -9.39 33.17 -8.51
CA ASP A 640 -10.21 34.23 -7.95
C ASP A 640 -9.89 34.43 -6.47
N THR A 641 -10.33 35.52 -5.90
CA THR A 641 -10.24 35.81 -4.45
C THR A 641 -11.44 35.21 -3.72
N VAL A 642 -11.31 35.01 -2.42
CA VAL A 642 -12.43 34.58 -1.56
C VAL A 642 -12.76 35.64 -0.52
N SER A 643 -14.02 35.67 -0.12
CA SER A 643 -14.48 36.51 0.97
C SER A 643 -13.88 36.07 2.32
N LEU A 644 -13.37 36.99 3.10
CA LEU A 644 -12.92 36.74 4.47
C LEU A 644 -14.03 36.21 5.41
N ASN A 645 -15.29 36.23 4.95
CA ASN A 645 -16.40 35.60 5.67
C ASN A 645 -16.38 34.07 5.57
N GLY A 646 -15.60 33.49 4.64
CA GLY A 646 -15.41 32.04 4.49
C GLY A 646 -16.62 31.29 3.94
N ASN A 647 -17.47 31.95 3.14
CA ASN A 647 -18.73 31.40 2.62
C ASN A 647 -18.74 31.10 1.11
N ASP A 648 -17.62 31.26 0.45
CA ASP A 648 -17.47 31.16 -1.00
C ASP A 648 -16.28 30.29 -1.43
N TRP A 649 -16.11 29.13 -0.83
CA TRP A 649 -14.98 28.25 -1.10
C TRP A 649 -15.23 27.22 -2.21
N THR A 650 -16.43 27.17 -2.80
CA THR A 650 -16.76 26.14 -3.77
C THR A 650 -16.47 26.60 -5.21
N PHE A 651 -16.03 25.69 -6.08
CA PHE A 651 -15.81 25.98 -7.49
C PHE A 651 -17.04 26.60 -8.16
N ALA A 652 -18.23 26.09 -7.87
CA ALA A 652 -19.47 26.56 -8.47
C ALA A 652 -19.79 28.02 -8.18
N GLN A 653 -19.33 28.59 -7.04
CA GLN A 653 -19.55 29.98 -6.67
C GLN A 653 -18.69 30.97 -7.46
N HIS A 654 -17.58 30.49 -8.03
CA HIS A 654 -16.64 31.29 -8.84
C HIS A 654 -16.82 31.05 -10.35
N LYS A 655 -17.64 30.07 -10.73
CA LYS A 655 -17.92 29.80 -12.15
C LYS A 655 -18.77 30.92 -12.74
N VAL A 656 -18.24 31.63 -13.71
CA VAL A 656 -19.02 32.59 -14.50
C VAL A 656 -19.99 31.79 -15.38
N ILE A 657 -21.26 31.89 -15.06
CA ILE A 657 -22.30 31.33 -15.91
C ILE A 657 -22.70 32.42 -16.89
N ASP A 658 -22.39 32.22 -18.16
CA ASP A 658 -22.96 33.07 -19.21
C ASP A 658 -24.45 32.74 -19.30
N THR A 659 -25.27 33.63 -18.75
CA THR A 659 -26.73 33.52 -18.77
C THR A 659 -27.33 34.08 -20.05
N MET A 660 -26.50 34.60 -20.96
CA MET A 660 -27.00 35.05 -22.27
C MET A 660 -27.40 33.84 -23.09
N PRO A 661 -28.71 33.68 -23.46
CA PRO A 661 -29.13 32.55 -24.25
C PRO A 661 -28.47 32.60 -25.61
N THR A 662 -27.91 31.48 -26.01
CA THR A 662 -27.37 31.30 -27.38
C THR A 662 -28.49 31.22 -28.39
N GLU A 663 -28.18 31.44 -29.67
CA GLU A 663 -29.13 31.22 -30.75
C GLU A 663 -29.68 29.79 -30.75
N GLU A 664 -28.92 28.80 -30.31
CA GLU A 664 -29.32 27.41 -30.18
C GLU A 664 -30.30 27.21 -29.04
N ASP A 665 -30.10 27.85 -27.89
CA ASP A 665 -31.06 27.86 -26.76
C ASP A 665 -32.40 28.47 -27.17
N PHE A 666 -32.32 29.57 -27.92
CA PHE A 666 -33.51 30.21 -28.45
C PHE A 666 -34.25 29.31 -29.42
N ARG A 667 -33.56 28.67 -30.37
CA ARG A 667 -34.14 27.71 -31.30
C ARG A 667 -34.78 26.53 -30.57
N LYS A 668 -34.10 25.98 -29.57
CA LYS A 668 -34.60 24.88 -28.74
C LYS A 668 -35.88 25.30 -27.98
N THR A 669 -35.85 26.45 -27.35
CA THR A 669 -37.00 27.00 -26.61
C THR A 669 -38.23 27.19 -27.54
N VAL A 670 -38.02 27.71 -28.75
CA VAL A 670 -39.06 27.86 -29.77
C VAL A 670 -39.58 26.48 -30.21
N ALA A 671 -38.69 25.52 -30.44
CA ALA A 671 -39.09 24.16 -30.84
C ALA A 671 -39.90 23.46 -29.74
N ASP A 672 -39.46 23.57 -28.48
CA ASP A 672 -40.18 23.00 -27.33
C ASP A 672 -41.53 23.65 -27.12
N TYR A 673 -41.64 24.99 -27.30
CA TYR A 673 -42.89 25.70 -27.25
C TYR A 673 -43.85 25.30 -28.38
N LEU A 674 -43.35 25.13 -29.59
CA LEU A 674 -44.16 24.65 -30.71
C LEU A 674 -44.63 23.21 -30.48
N ALA A 675 -43.77 22.33 -30.02
CA ALA A 675 -44.13 20.96 -29.67
C ALA A 675 -45.21 20.91 -28.58
N TRP A 676 -45.06 21.76 -27.53
CA TRP A 676 -46.10 21.90 -26.51
C TRP A 676 -47.41 22.44 -27.07
N LYS A 677 -47.41 23.45 -27.91
CA LYS A 677 -48.59 24.01 -28.57
C LYS A 677 -49.29 22.97 -29.42
N VAL A 678 -48.54 22.20 -30.22
CA VAL A 678 -49.10 21.11 -31.04
C VAL A 678 -49.72 20.03 -30.13
N SER A 679 -49.04 19.66 -29.05
CA SER A 679 -49.56 18.71 -28.06
C SER A 679 -50.87 19.21 -27.40
N GLN A 680 -50.98 20.50 -27.11
CA GLN A 680 -52.20 21.10 -26.57
C GLN A 680 -53.34 21.12 -27.60
N ALA A 681 -53.04 21.44 -28.86
CA ALA A 681 -54.01 21.41 -29.95
C ALA A 681 -54.57 20.00 -30.19
N ILE A 682 -53.69 18.98 -30.17
CA ILE A 682 -54.09 17.57 -30.29
C ILE A 682 -54.96 17.11 -29.10
N LYS A 683 -54.66 17.57 -27.89
CA LYS A 683 -55.46 17.27 -26.68
C LYS A 683 -56.73 18.06 -26.60
N GLY A 684 -56.83 19.24 -27.25
CA GLY A 684 -58.00 20.09 -27.29
C GLY A 684 -59.11 19.63 -28.28
N ASP A 685 -58.69 18.87 -29.31
CA ASP A 685 -59.67 18.33 -30.29
C ASP A 685 -60.40 17.04 -29.83
N GLY A 686 -60.10 16.56 -28.62
CA GLY A 686 -60.83 15.39 -28.04
C GLY A 686 -62.06 15.73 -27.23
N GLY A 687 -62.57 16.95 -27.28
CA GLY A 687 -63.68 17.43 -26.44
C GLY A 687 -64.88 18.08 -27.20
N TYR A 688 -65.24 17.58 -28.36
CA TYR A 688 -66.57 17.85 -28.92
C TYR A 688 -67.12 16.56 -29.55
N GLY A 689 -67.89 15.87 -28.73
CA GLY A 689 -68.67 14.71 -29.19
C GLY A 689 -69.60 14.17 -28.11
N ALA A 690 -70.82 14.71 -28.08
CA ALA A 690 -72.12 14.33 -27.45
C ALA A 690 -72.41 15.02 -26.14
#